data_35019de8b187c35e8d20367fd189d8c3
#
_entry.id   35019de8b187c35e8d20367fd189d8c3
#
_cell.length_a   1.000
_cell.length_b   1.000
_cell.length_c   1.000
_cell.angle_alpha   90.00
_cell.angle_beta   90.00
_cell.angle_gamma   90.00
#
_symmetry.space_group_name_H-M   'P 1'
#
loop_
_entity.id
_entity.type
_entity.pdbx_description
1 polymer ?
#
loop_
_entity_poly.entity_id
_entity_poly.type
_entity_poly.pdbx_seq_one_letter_code
_entity_poly.pdbx_strand_id
1 'polypeptide(L)'
;MRVKGIKEELSSSWWKWGIMLLGMLMMICSALDQLWVTVYYGVPVWKEATTTLFCASDAKAYDTEVHNVWATHACVPTDPNPQEVVLENVTENFNMWKNNMVDQMHEDIISLWDQSLKPCVKLTPLCVTLNCTDLRNNTESNDTTSGMILGKDKIKMILFNCSFNITTSRRDKWQQEYAFFYKLDIMPIDEENNTNTYTLISCNTSVITQACPKVSFEPIPIHYCTPAGFALLKCNDKKFNGTGLCKNVSTVQCTHGIRPVVSTQLLLNGSLAEEEVVIRSENFTDNIKTIIVQLNESVEINCTRPNNNTRRSIRNHRGPGRAFHTTGEIIGNIRQAHCNISRAKWNNTLKQIVAKLREQFGKNKTIVFNHSSGGDPEIVMHSFNCGGEFFYCNTTQLFNSTWNITGGLNNTEGNGTITLQCKIKQFINMWHEVGKAMYAPPIRGQITCSSNITGLLLTRDGGENPGNDTDTFTPGGGDMKDNWSSELDKYRVIGIAPLPVAPTKAKTRLLQRDKRAVGIGSVFLVFLVAAGSTMSAMSMTMTLQAQELLYVTERMQKNLLKAIEAQQHLLQLTVWGIKQLQARVLAIEGYLKDQQLLGLWGCSGKLICTTAVPWNVSWSNKSLDKIWNNMTWREWEREIDNYTGLIYNLLETSQNQQEKNEQELLELDKWASLWNWFDITNWLWYIKIFIMIVGGLVGLRIVFTVLSIVNRVRQGYSPISLQTPRPAQRGLDRPEAWDEKAGEKCRGHFHRCVNRIMAIIWGNLWGLLLIQFLLLRPLIRILLGILEIFEPGGGKPLKNAWNFLPYLVPELNQGANEVFNCPVNATGESTGRGIETFQRTFKSIFQILSQITPGQTGAKKGWV
;
A
#
# COMPACT_ATOMS: atom_id res chain seq x y z
N MET A 1 75.79 48.48 16.05
CA MET A 1 75.34 47.49 15.06
C MET A 1 74.37 46.40 15.57
N ARG A 2 73.81 46.56 16.78
CA ARG A 2 72.87 45.50 17.34
C ARG A 2 71.35 45.90 17.32
N VAL A 3 71.02 47.07 16.93
CA VAL A 3 69.60 47.52 16.94
C VAL A 3 68.87 47.43 15.62
N LYS A 4 69.58 47.21 14.48
CA LYS A 4 68.97 47.11 13.18
C LYS A 4 68.44 45.68 12.88
N GLY A 5 69.01 44.62 13.43
CA GLY A 5 68.57 43.26 13.20
C GLY A 5 67.22 42.90 13.91
N ILE A 6 66.94 43.48 15.06
CA ILE A 6 65.69 43.20 15.80
C ILE A 6 64.48 43.87 15.14
N LYS A 7 64.66 44.96 14.40
CA LYS A 7 63.57 45.63 13.71
C LYS A 7 63.13 44.92 12.42
N GLU A 8 64.06 44.19 11.72
CA GLU A 8 63.75 43.37 10.56
C GLU A 8 63.05 42.08 10.90
N GLU A 9 63.47 41.41 11.98
CA GLU A 9 62.79 40.20 12.43
C GLU A 9 61.36 40.44 12.93
N LEU A 10 61.11 41.55 13.66
CA LEU A 10 59.76 41.93 14.08
C LEU A 10 58.86 42.31 12.89
N SER A 11 59.41 42.97 11.87
CA SER A 11 58.58 43.36 10.71
C SER A 11 58.21 42.14 9.88
N SER A 12 59.12 41.14 9.70
CA SER A 12 58.77 39.92 8.98
C SER A 12 57.78 39.03 9.72
N SER A 13 57.78 39.04 11.05
CA SER A 13 56.79 38.33 11.88
C SER A 13 55.42 38.97 11.77
N TRP A 14 55.30 40.27 11.77
CA TRP A 14 54.03 40.99 11.62
C TRP A 14 53.40 40.80 10.27
N TRP A 15 54.16 40.71 9.19
CA TRP A 15 53.70 40.37 7.84
C TRP A 15 53.14 38.94 7.79
N LYS A 16 53.81 37.98 8.39
CA LYS A 16 53.34 36.60 8.45
C LYS A 16 52.02 36.48 9.25
N TRP A 17 51.92 37.19 10.36
CA TRP A 17 50.67 37.26 11.13
C TRP A 17 49.55 37.99 10.39
N GLY A 18 49.87 39.05 9.64
CA GLY A 18 48.93 39.76 8.79
C GLY A 18 48.39 38.88 7.65
N ILE A 19 49.24 38.11 6.97
CA ILE A 19 48.82 37.18 5.91
C ILE A 19 48.00 36.02 6.52
N MET A 20 48.39 35.53 7.70
CA MET A 20 47.64 34.47 8.38
C MET A 20 46.25 34.97 8.86
N LEU A 21 46.13 36.20 9.34
CA LEU A 21 44.90 36.85 9.71
C LEU A 21 44.03 37.16 8.48
N LEU A 22 44.63 37.60 7.38
CA LEU A 22 43.91 37.80 6.10
C LEU A 22 43.41 36.47 5.51
N GLY A 23 44.22 35.40 5.58
CA GLY A 23 43.83 34.06 5.19
C GLY A 23 42.67 33.51 6.05
N MET A 24 42.74 33.77 7.37
CA MET A 24 41.66 33.41 8.31
C MET A 24 40.39 34.22 8.05
N LEU A 25 40.52 35.52 7.74
CA LEU A 25 39.39 36.39 7.38
C LEU A 25 38.78 35.96 6.05
N MET A 26 39.58 35.60 5.05
CA MET A 26 39.09 35.05 3.78
C MET A 26 38.40 33.70 3.97
N MET A 27 38.93 32.80 4.81
CA MET A 27 38.24 31.56 5.15
C MET A 27 36.92 31.81 5.90
N ILE A 28 36.87 32.80 6.77
CA ILE A 28 35.62 33.16 7.48
C ILE A 28 34.61 33.81 6.52
N CYS A 29 35.05 34.66 5.59
CA CYS A 29 34.16 35.24 4.58
C CYS A 29 33.64 34.20 3.58
N SER A 30 34.46 33.23 3.16
CA SER A 30 34.02 32.13 2.29
C SER A 30 33.09 31.15 2.98
N ALA A 31 33.18 31.03 4.30
CA ALA A 31 32.29 30.19 5.10
C ALA A 31 30.91 30.83 5.35
N LEU A 32 30.77 32.16 5.19
CA LEU A 32 29.53 32.89 5.41
C LEU A 32 28.53 32.78 4.26
N ASP A 33 28.97 32.40 3.05
CA ASP A 33 28.10 32.27 1.88
C ASP A 33 27.77 30.80 1.53
N GLN A 34 28.20 29.84 2.33
CA GLN A 34 27.93 28.44 2.07
C GLN A 34 26.47 28.10 2.41
N LEU A 35 25.75 27.58 1.42
CA LEU A 35 24.39 27.09 1.60
C LEU A 35 24.41 25.63 2.04
N TRP A 36 23.39 25.25 2.79
CA TRP A 36 23.24 23.90 3.36
C TRP A 36 21.90 23.31 2.97
N VAL A 37 21.86 22.00 2.83
CA VAL A 37 20.62 21.25 2.60
C VAL A 37 19.78 21.27 3.88
N THR A 38 18.53 21.70 3.77
CA THR A 38 17.55 21.65 4.85
C THR A 38 16.37 20.79 4.42
N VAL A 39 15.98 19.84 5.26
CA VAL A 39 14.85 18.96 5.02
C VAL A 39 13.60 19.57 5.65
N TYR A 40 12.51 19.60 4.90
CA TYR A 40 11.21 20.08 5.35
C TYR A 40 10.22 18.91 5.37
N TYR A 41 9.40 18.81 6.40
CA TYR A 41 8.36 17.81 6.54
C TYR A 41 6.98 18.44 6.56
N GLY A 42 6.04 17.90 5.75
CA GLY A 42 4.66 18.41 5.70
C GLY A 42 4.45 19.53 4.70
N VAL A 43 5.25 19.61 3.66
CA VAL A 43 5.10 20.60 2.57
C VAL A 43 4.07 20.10 1.54
N PRO A 44 3.23 20.99 0.96
CA PRO A 44 2.22 20.62 -0.05
C PRO A 44 2.85 20.35 -1.41
N VAL A 45 3.55 19.27 -1.54
CA VAL A 45 4.13 18.77 -2.78
C VAL A 45 3.52 17.41 -3.07
N TRP A 46 3.14 17.17 -4.31
CA TRP A 46 2.59 15.90 -4.75
C TRP A 46 3.15 15.48 -6.10
N LYS A 47 3.13 14.18 -6.34
CA LYS A 47 3.44 13.53 -7.61
C LYS A 47 2.25 12.70 -8.04
N GLU A 48 2.14 12.43 -9.34
CA GLU A 48 1.19 11.44 -9.83
C GLU A 48 1.50 10.08 -9.19
N ALA A 49 0.47 9.43 -8.68
CA ALA A 49 0.60 8.15 -8.02
C ALA A 49 -0.58 7.24 -8.33
N THR A 50 -0.34 5.95 -8.26
CA THR A 50 -1.36 4.93 -8.34
C THR A 50 -1.48 4.27 -6.97
N THR A 51 -2.69 4.13 -6.47
CA THR A 51 -2.96 3.48 -5.19
C THR A 51 -4.29 2.75 -5.21
N THR A 52 -4.46 1.84 -4.28
CA THR A 52 -5.74 1.16 -4.08
C THR A 52 -6.72 2.09 -3.40
N LEU A 53 -7.83 2.38 -4.08
CA LEU A 53 -8.94 3.16 -3.56
C LEU A 53 -9.91 2.26 -2.78
N PHE A 54 -10.58 2.82 -1.81
CA PHE A 54 -11.65 2.14 -1.07
C PHE A 54 -12.99 2.85 -1.30
N CYS A 55 -14.09 2.19 -0.96
CA CYS A 55 -15.42 2.72 -1.18
C CYS A 55 -16.01 3.40 0.07
N ALA A 56 -16.82 4.41 -0.16
CA ALA A 56 -17.77 4.95 0.79
C ALA A 56 -19.18 4.94 0.18
N SER A 57 -20.19 4.73 0.98
CA SER A 57 -21.59 4.77 0.55
C SER A 57 -22.48 5.43 1.60
N ASP A 58 -23.67 5.89 1.18
CA ASP A 58 -24.60 6.54 2.07
C ASP A 58 -25.14 5.57 3.13
N ALA A 59 -25.38 6.06 4.36
CA ALA A 59 -25.85 5.27 5.49
C ALA A 59 -27.19 4.55 5.24
N LYS A 60 -28.04 5.07 4.37
CA LYS A 60 -29.31 4.45 3.96
C LYS A 60 -29.14 3.10 3.25
N ALA A 61 -27.99 2.82 2.70
CA ALA A 61 -27.68 1.54 2.08
C ALA A 61 -27.59 0.38 3.10
N TYR A 62 -27.42 0.69 4.37
CA TYR A 62 -27.33 -0.30 5.45
C TYR A 62 -28.69 -0.72 6.02
N ASP A 63 -29.74 0.09 5.85
CA ASP A 63 -31.06 -0.14 6.45
C ASP A 63 -31.95 -1.10 5.64
N THR A 64 -31.55 -1.46 4.42
CA THR A 64 -32.29 -2.41 3.59
C THR A 64 -31.65 -3.80 3.69
N GLU A 65 -32.42 -4.79 4.14
CA GLU A 65 -32.04 -6.22 4.15
C GLU A 65 -31.78 -6.81 2.76
N VAL A 66 -31.83 -5.99 1.70
CA VAL A 66 -31.65 -6.42 0.31
C VAL A 66 -30.16 -6.52 0.04
N HIS A 67 -29.69 -7.73 -0.21
CA HIS A 67 -28.34 -7.98 -0.70
C HIS A 67 -28.20 -7.32 -2.10
N ASN A 68 -27.18 -6.47 -2.25
CA ASN A 68 -26.89 -5.78 -3.50
C ASN A 68 -25.61 -6.35 -4.10
N VAL A 69 -25.52 -6.42 -5.44
CA VAL A 69 -24.31 -6.83 -6.17
C VAL A 69 -23.10 -5.97 -5.78
N TRP A 70 -23.32 -4.69 -5.53
CA TRP A 70 -22.30 -3.71 -5.22
C TRP A 70 -21.73 -3.83 -3.80
N ALA A 71 -22.28 -4.71 -2.98
CA ALA A 71 -21.82 -5.01 -1.63
C ALA A 71 -21.48 -3.75 -0.79
N THR A 72 -22.35 -2.75 -0.87
CA THR A 72 -22.16 -1.44 -0.23
C THR A 72 -22.15 -1.52 1.29
N HIS A 73 -22.63 -2.61 1.87
CA HIS A 73 -22.56 -2.88 3.32
C HIS A 73 -21.10 -2.97 3.84
N ALA A 74 -20.13 -3.27 2.97
CA ALA A 74 -18.70 -3.31 3.31
C ALA A 74 -18.02 -1.94 3.12
N CYS A 75 -18.73 -0.94 2.57
CA CYS A 75 -18.20 0.41 2.43
C CYS A 75 -18.27 1.18 3.74
N VAL A 76 -17.36 2.12 3.93
CA VAL A 76 -17.47 3.06 5.05
C VAL A 76 -18.62 4.04 4.81
N PRO A 77 -19.26 4.58 5.87
CA PRO A 77 -20.26 5.63 5.70
C PRO A 77 -19.65 6.86 5.03
N THR A 78 -20.40 7.49 4.14
CA THR A 78 -20.01 8.76 3.53
C THR A 78 -20.03 9.86 4.59
N ASP A 79 -19.03 10.74 4.56
CA ASP A 79 -19.00 11.93 5.40
C ASP A 79 -20.21 12.83 5.06
N PRO A 80 -21.04 13.20 6.04
CA PRO A 80 -22.19 14.07 5.82
C PRO A 80 -21.80 15.48 5.30
N ASN A 81 -20.57 15.92 5.58
CA ASN A 81 -20.00 17.18 5.09
C ASN A 81 -18.68 16.90 4.33
N PRO A 82 -18.73 16.43 3.09
CA PRO A 82 -17.52 16.23 2.30
C PRO A 82 -16.82 17.57 2.10
N GLN A 83 -15.57 17.64 2.55
CA GLN A 83 -14.76 18.84 2.39
C GLN A 83 -14.17 18.85 0.99
N GLU A 84 -14.46 19.89 0.24
CA GLU A 84 -13.79 20.25 -0.98
C GLU A 84 -13.00 21.53 -0.75
N VAL A 85 -11.71 21.47 -1.00
CA VAL A 85 -10.81 22.59 -0.78
C VAL A 85 -10.28 23.06 -2.11
N VAL A 86 -10.60 24.32 -2.46
CA VAL A 86 -10.11 24.93 -3.70
C VAL A 86 -8.65 25.30 -3.54
N LEU A 87 -7.83 24.92 -4.53
CA LEU A 87 -6.41 25.26 -4.57
C LEU A 87 -6.20 26.51 -5.42
N GLU A 88 -5.92 27.62 -4.75
CA GLU A 88 -5.69 28.89 -5.44
C GLU A 88 -4.32 28.91 -6.16
N ASN A 89 -4.29 29.47 -7.35
CA ASN A 89 -3.09 29.63 -8.19
C ASN A 89 -2.36 28.31 -8.51
N VAL A 90 -3.07 27.18 -8.51
CA VAL A 90 -2.56 25.87 -8.89
C VAL A 90 -3.08 25.50 -10.26
N THR A 91 -2.17 25.15 -11.18
CA THR A 91 -2.50 24.61 -12.47
C THR A 91 -1.99 23.16 -12.53
N GLU A 92 -2.88 22.23 -12.88
CA GLU A 92 -2.56 20.80 -12.91
C GLU A 92 -2.90 20.20 -14.28
N ASN A 93 -2.09 19.26 -14.71
CA ASN A 93 -2.33 18.51 -15.95
C ASN A 93 -3.18 17.28 -15.67
N PHE A 94 -4.29 17.14 -16.41
CA PHE A 94 -5.19 16.00 -16.34
C PHE A 94 -5.19 15.25 -17.67
N ASN A 95 -5.32 13.94 -17.61
CA ASN A 95 -5.53 13.09 -18.76
C ASN A 95 -6.50 11.96 -18.41
N MET A 96 -7.76 12.11 -18.79
CA MET A 96 -8.82 11.14 -18.52
C MET A 96 -8.57 9.78 -19.16
N TRP A 97 -7.83 9.75 -20.27
CA TRP A 97 -7.59 8.52 -21.04
C TRP A 97 -6.51 7.62 -20.45
N LYS A 98 -5.67 8.17 -19.57
CA LYS A 98 -4.62 7.47 -18.84
C LYS A 98 -4.88 7.44 -17.33
N ASN A 99 -6.13 7.57 -16.92
CA ASN A 99 -6.52 7.58 -15.53
C ASN A 99 -6.62 6.14 -14.99
N ASN A 100 -5.77 5.80 -14.04
CA ASN A 100 -5.76 4.47 -13.43
C ASN A 100 -7.03 4.17 -12.58
N MET A 101 -7.76 5.21 -12.16
CA MET A 101 -9.02 5.03 -11.44
C MET A 101 -10.06 4.28 -12.28
N VAL A 102 -10.07 4.47 -13.61
CA VAL A 102 -10.98 3.80 -14.53
C VAL A 102 -10.69 2.30 -14.57
N ASP A 103 -9.43 1.92 -14.70
CA ASP A 103 -9.03 0.51 -14.71
C ASP A 103 -9.38 -0.16 -13.38
N GLN A 104 -9.12 0.51 -12.28
CA GLN A 104 -9.43 0.02 -10.95
C GLN A 104 -10.93 -0.14 -10.72
N MET A 105 -11.74 0.84 -11.14
CA MET A 105 -13.20 0.74 -11.06
C MET A 105 -13.73 -0.43 -11.91
N HIS A 106 -13.17 -0.62 -13.10
CA HIS A 106 -13.58 -1.72 -13.98
C HIS A 106 -13.29 -3.09 -13.35
N GLU A 107 -12.09 -3.28 -12.81
CA GLU A 107 -11.71 -4.50 -12.10
C GLU A 107 -12.59 -4.74 -10.87
N ASP A 108 -12.89 -3.70 -10.11
CA ASP A 108 -13.74 -3.78 -8.93
C ASP A 108 -15.15 -4.22 -9.27
N ILE A 109 -15.72 -3.64 -10.30
CA ILE A 109 -17.07 -3.96 -10.75
C ILE A 109 -17.15 -5.41 -11.23
N ILE A 110 -16.18 -5.88 -12.01
CA ILE A 110 -16.10 -7.28 -12.44
C ILE A 110 -15.96 -8.21 -11.24
N SER A 111 -15.09 -7.88 -10.30
CA SER A 111 -14.85 -8.70 -9.11
C SER A 111 -16.07 -8.79 -8.20
N LEU A 112 -16.80 -7.69 -8.02
CA LEU A 112 -18.05 -7.65 -7.25
C LEU A 112 -19.13 -8.49 -7.89
N TRP A 113 -19.23 -8.43 -9.20
CA TRP A 113 -20.17 -9.24 -9.97
C TRP A 113 -19.89 -10.73 -9.81
N ASP A 114 -18.63 -11.14 -9.98
CA ASP A 114 -18.21 -12.52 -9.80
C ASP A 114 -18.44 -13.00 -8.36
N GLN A 115 -18.15 -12.17 -7.38
CA GLN A 115 -18.42 -12.47 -5.97
C GLN A 115 -19.90 -12.69 -5.69
N SER A 116 -20.78 -11.91 -6.31
CA SER A 116 -22.23 -12.05 -6.14
C SER A 116 -22.77 -13.34 -6.74
N LEU A 117 -22.13 -13.86 -7.81
CA LEU A 117 -22.51 -15.10 -8.47
C LEU A 117 -21.93 -16.36 -7.84
N LYS A 118 -20.85 -16.23 -7.08
CA LYS A 118 -20.12 -17.37 -6.53
C LYS A 118 -20.97 -18.33 -5.66
N PRO A 119 -21.84 -17.86 -4.75
CA PRO A 119 -22.71 -18.72 -3.94
C PRO A 119 -23.97 -19.18 -4.70
N CYS A 120 -24.19 -18.75 -5.96
CA CYS A 120 -25.41 -18.98 -6.67
C CYS A 120 -25.40 -20.29 -7.44
N VAL A 121 -26.58 -20.70 -7.91
CA VAL A 121 -26.80 -21.99 -8.56
C VAL A 121 -26.17 -22.03 -9.94
N LYS A 122 -25.40 -23.07 -10.25
CA LYS A 122 -24.87 -23.35 -11.59
C LYS A 122 -25.89 -24.13 -12.40
N LEU A 123 -26.18 -23.68 -13.63
CA LEU A 123 -27.20 -24.23 -14.53
C LEU A 123 -26.61 -25.23 -15.55
N THR A 124 -25.45 -25.78 -15.35
CA THR A 124 -24.84 -26.79 -16.24
C THR A 124 -25.80 -27.96 -16.57
N PRO A 125 -26.63 -28.47 -15.64
CA PRO A 125 -27.58 -29.53 -15.96
C PRO A 125 -28.69 -29.15 -16.95
N LEU A 126 -28.86 -27.88 -17.24
CA LEU A 126 -29.83 -27.38 -18.22
C LEU A 126 -29.31 -27.33 -19.68
N CYS A 127 -28.03 -27.63 -19.84
CA CYS A 127 -27.47 -27.74 -21.18
C CYS A 127 -27.85 -29.09 -21.82
N VAL A 128 -29.11 -29.23 -22.12
CA VAL A 128 -29.74 -30.37 -22.76
C VAL A 128 -30.49 -29.92 -24.01
N THR A 129 -30.84 -30.87 -24.88
CA THR A 129 -31.70 -30.58 -26.03
C THR A 129 -33.09 -30.16 -25.56
N LEU A 130 -33.52 -29.00 -26.03
CA LEU A 130 -34.83 -28.43 -25.79
C LEU A 130 -35.75 -28.69 -27.00
N ASN A 131 -36.97 -29.10 -26.73
CA ASN A 131 -38.01 -29.15 -27.74
C ASN A 131 -38.90 -27.91 -27.60
N CYS A 132 -38.78 -26.97 -28.51
CA CYS A 132 -39.38 -25.64 -28.39
C CYS A 132 -40.45 -25.40 -29.46
N THR A 133 -41.56 -24.85 -29.04
CA THR A 133 -42.66 -24.44 -29.93
C THR A 133 -42.89 -22.94 -29.80
N ASP A 134 -43.07 -22.27 -30.98
CA ASP A 134 -43.38 -20.84 -31.00
C ASP A 134 -44.81 -20.59 -30.55
N LEU A 135 -45.02 -19.75 -29.58
CA LEU A 135 -46.36 -19.40 -29.03
C LEU A 135 -47.24 -18.65 -30.03
N ARG A 136 -46.71 -18.14 -31.13
CA ARG A 136 -47.48 -17.44 -32.15
C ARG A 136 -48.37 -18.37 -32.96
N ASN A 137 -47.96 -19.60 -33.20
CA ASN A 137 -48.68 -20.54 -34.04
C ASN A 137 -49.97 -21.05 -33.40
N ASN A 138 -50.14 -20.88 -32.10
CA ASN A 138 -51.37 -21.33 -31.40
C ASN A 138 -52.47 -20.28 -31.29
N THR A 139 -52.21 -19.00 -31.69
CA THR A 139 -53.16 -17.90 -31.58
C THR A 139 -53.79 -17.49 -32.91
N GLU A 140 -53.29 -18.01 -34.05
CA GLU A 140 -53.80 -17.63 -35.37
C GLU A 140 -55.02 -18.49 -35.87
N SER A 141 -55.48 -19.46 -35.11
CA SER A 141 -56.50 -20.38 -35.55
C SER A 141 -57.96 -19.96 -35.29
N ASN A 142 -58.26 -18.83 -34.59
CA ASN A 142 -59.61 -18.51 -34.18
C ASN A 142 -60.11 -17.06 -34.32
N ASP A 143 -59.51 -16.18 -35.19
CA ASP A 143 -60.04 -14.87 -35.40
C ASP A 143 -60.01 -14.50 -36.91
N THR A 144 -60.88 -15.16 -37.69
CA THR A 144 -61.31 -14.74 -39.00
C THR A 144 -62.64 -14.04 -38.92
N THR A 145 -62.75 -12.93 -38.24
CA THR A 145 -63.85 -12.03 -38.36
C THR A 145 -63.58 -10.67 -37.78
N SER A 146 -62.95 -9.82 -38.51
CA SER A 146 -63.21 -8.39 -38.53
C SER A 146 -62.22 -7.71 -39.46
N GLY A 147 -62.70 -7.27 -40.63
CA GLY A 147 -61.88 -6.50 -41.56
C GLY A 147 -61.50 -5.15 -40.99
N MET A 148 -60.30 -5.08 -40.41
CA MET A 148 -59.64 -3.84 -40.14
C MET A 148 -58.13 -4.03 -40.44
N ILE A 149 -57.71 -3.31 -41.49
CA ILE A 149 -56.29 -3.24 -41.87
C ILE A 149 -55.51 -2.70 -40.72
N LEU A 150 -54.99 -3.58 -39.82
CA LEU A 150 -54.03 -3.22 -38.79
C LEU A 150 -52.66 -3.16 -39.45
N GLY A 151 -52.04 -2.00 -39.35
CA GLY A 151 -50.70 -1.74 -39.86
C GLY A 151 -49.70 -2.86 -39.48
N LYS A 152 -48.82 -3.20 -40.45
CA LYS A 152 -47.86 -4.28 -40.46
C LYS A 152 -46.79 -4.26 -39.36
N ASP A 153 -46.90 -3.41 -38.31
CA ASP A 153 -45.78 -3.06 -37.44
C ASP A 153 -45.96 -3.41 -35.97
N LYS A 154 -46.83 -4.32 -35.59
CA LYS A 154 -46.83 -4.84 -34.22
C LYS A 154 -45.99 -6.09 -34.13
N ILE A 155 -44.67 -5.89 -34.02
CA ILE A 155 -43.73 -6.95 -33.70
C ILE A 155 -44.09 -7.50 -32.33
N LYS A 156 -44.70 -8.70 -32.28
CA LYS A 156 -44.93 -9.40 -31.01
C LYS A 156 -43.61 -9.93 -30.45
N MET A 157 -43.43 -9.85 -29.14
CA MET A 157 -42.29 -10.46 -28.49
C MET A 157 -42.29 -11.98 -28.74
N ILE A 158 -41.17 -12.51 -29.26
CA ILE A 158 -41.06 -13.91 -29.62
C ILE A 158 -40.64 -14.72 -28.39
N LEU A 159 -41.60 -15.52 -27.91
CA LEU A 159 -41.39 -16.43 -26.79
C LEU A 159 -41.59 -17.87 -27.27
N PHE A 160 -40.75 -18.77 -26.79
CA PHE A 160 -40.83 -20.18 -27.08
C PHE A 160 -41.20 -20.95 -25.81
N ASN A 161 -42.14 -21.88 -25.95
CA ASN A 161 -42.42 -22.88 -24.93
C ASN A 161 -41.50 -24.07 -25.17
N CYS A 162 -40.55 -24.29 -24.29
CA CYS A 162 -39.53 -25.34 -24.41
C CYS A 162 -39.77 -26.41 -23.36
N SER A 163 -39.79 -27.66 -23.79
CA SER A 163 -39.82 -28.81 -22.89
C SER A 163 -38.45 -29.50 -22.88
N PHE A 164 -38.04 -29.98 -21.73
CA PHE A 164 -36.78 -30.65 -21.52
C PHE A 164 -36.88 -31.68 -20.38
N ASN A 165 -35.96 -32.63 -20.39
CA ASN A 165 -35.86 -33.66 -19.34
C ASN A 165 -34.83 -33.29 -18.31
N ILE A 166 -35.22 -33.26 -17.05
CA ILE A 166 -34.34 -33.04 -15.92
C ILE A 166 -34.22 -34.33 -15.10
N THR A 167 -33.07 -34.52 -14.46
CA THR A 167 -32.81 -35.63 -13.57
C THR A 167 -33.52 -35.40 -12.23
N THR A 168 -34.31 -36.36 -11.74
CA THR A 168 -34.97 -36.28 -10.43
C THR A 168 -34.08 -36.80 -9.31
N SER A 169 -34.49 -36.64 -8.02
CA SER A 169 -33.71 -37.10 -6.83
C SER A 169 -33.47 -38.62 -6.77
N ARG A 170 -34.26 -39.38 -7.46
CA ARG A 170 -34.05 -40.82 -7.60
C ARG A 170 -33.26 -41.06 -8.87
N ARG A 171 -32.15 -41.75 -8.79
CA ARG A 171 -31.09 -41.91 -9.80
C ARG A 171 -31.55 -42.33 -11.19
N ASP A 172 -32.78 -42.81 -11.37
CA ASP A 172 -33.23 -43.42 -12.63
C ASP A 172 -34.58 -42.88 -13.15
N LYS A 173 -35.04 -41.71 -12.67
CA LYS A 173 -36.28 -41.09 -13.18
C LYS A 173 -36.00 -39.73 -13.76
N TRP A 174 -36.23 -39.61 -15.06
CA TRP A 174 -36.31 -38.37 -15.79
C TRP A 174 -37.71 -37.77 -15.60
N GLN A 175 -37.80 -36.50 -15.38
CA GLN A 175 -39.05 -35.76 -15.36
C GLN A 175 -39.01 -34.73 -16.46
N GLN A 176 -40.05 -34.68 -17.27
CA GLN A 176 -40.22 -33.67 -18.29
C GLN A 176 -40.75 -32.40 -17.62
N GLU A 177 -40.02 -31.33 -17.85
CA GLU A 177 -40.37 -29.98 -17.39
C GLU A 177 -40.47 -29.06 -18.61
N TYR A 178 -41.13 -27.92 -18.43
CA TYR A 178 -41.25 -26.90 -19.45
C TYR A 178 -40.95 -25.51 -18.89
N ALA A 179 -40.43 -24.64 -19.74
CA ALA A 179 -40.15 -23.25 -19.42
C ALA A 179 -40.32 -22.38 -20.67
N PHE A 180 -40.60 -21.11 -20.44
CA PHE A 180 -40.65 -20.13 -21.51
C PHE A 180 -39.31 -19.41 -21.64
N PHE A 181 -38.78 -19.40 -22.85
CA PHE A 181 -37.53 -18.70 -23.18
C PHE A 181 -37.73 -17.67 -24.25
N TYR A 182 -36.96 -16.60 -24.20
CA TYR A 182 -36.92 -15.62 -25.29
C TYR A 182 -36.09 -16.14 -26.46
N LYS A 183 -36.38 -15.70 -27.68
CA LYS A 183 -35.67 -16.12 -28.88
C LYS A 183 -34.16 -15.87 -28.82
N LEU A 184 -33.75 -14.78 -28.15
CA LEU A 184 -32.32 -14.47 -27.99
C LEU A 184 -31.55 -15.43 -27.09
N ASP A 185 -32.24 -16.24 -26.31
CA ASP A 185 -31.64 -17.14 -25.31
C ASP A 185 -31.45 -18.57 -25.85
N ILE A 186 -32.07 -18.91 -26.98
CA ILE A 186 -32.02 -20.23 -27.59
C ILE A 186 -31.47 -20.17 -29.02
N MET A 187 -30.73 -21.23 -29.40
CA MET A 187 -30.27 -21.41 -30.77
C MET A 187 -30.64 -22.79 -31.29
N PRO A 188 -30.99 -22.90 -32.60
CA PRO A 188 -31.29 -24.21 -33.20
C PRO A 188 -30.06 -25.10 -33.24
N ILE A 189 -30.24 -26.40 -33.07
CA ILE A 189 -29.13 -27.39 -33.15
C ILE A 189 -28.82 -27.72 -34.61
N ASP A 190 -29.89 -27.88 -35.45
CA ASP A 190 -29.78 -28.14 -36.89
C ASP A 190 -30.53 -27.03 -37.67
N GLU A 191 -29.81 -26.25 -38.44
CA GLU A 191 -30.40 -25.17 -39.24
C GLU A 191 -31.10 -25.71 -40.51
N GLU A 192 -30.69 -26.89 -40.99
CA GLU A 192 -31.17 -27.44 -42.26
C GLU A 192 -32.50 -28.21 -42.16
N ASN A 193 -32.86 -28.76 -41.02
CA ASN A 193 -33.98 -29.71 -40.88
C ASN A 193 -35.13 -29.18 -40.06
N ASN A 194 -35.59 -27.98 -40.12
CA ASN A 194 -36.81 -27.46 -39.50
C ASN A 194 -37.32 -28.21 -38.23
N THR A 195 -36.39 -28.79 -37.49
CA THR A 195 -36.68 -29.50 -36.25
C THR A 195 -36.85 -28.55 -35.13
N ASN A 196 -37.84 -28.73 -34.28
CA ASN A 196 -38.13 -27.91 -33.10
C ASN A 196 -37.10 -28.12 -31.99
N THR A 197 -35.86 -28.52 -32.34
CA THR A 197 -34.76 -28.82 -31.39
C THR A 197 -33.85 -27.64 -31.25
N TYR A 198 -33.72 -27.17 -30.03
CA TYR A 198 -32.89 -26.00 -29.63
C TYR A 198 -31.97 -26.35 -28.51
N THR A 199 -30.99 -25.49 -28.30
CA THR A 199 -30.14 -25.49 -27.10
C THR A 199 -30.06 -24.07 -26.54
N LEU A 200 -29.76 -23.94 -25.27
CA LEU A 200 -29.53 -22.62 -24.70
C LEU A 200 -28.24 -22.02 -25.27
N ILE A 201 -28.29 -20.73 -25.52
CA ILE A 201 -27.11 -19.99 -25.96
C ILE A 201 -26.02 -20.08 -24.90
N SER A 202 -24.75 -20.11 -25.28
CA SER A 202 -23.62 -20.22 -24.40
C SER A 202 -23.38 -21.58 -23.67
N CYS A 203 -24.23 -22.58 -23.84
CA CYS A 203 -24.06 -23.89 -23.24
C CYS A 203 -22.76 -24.60 -23.66
N ASN A 204 -22.32 -24.41 -24.91
CA ASN A 204 -21.13 -25.04 -25.46
C ASN A 204 -19.84 -24.30 -25.10
N THR A 205 -19.94 -23.03 -24.70
CA THR A 205 -18.78 -22.14 -24.56
C THR A 205 -18.56 -21.65 -23.14
N SER A 206 -19.58 -21.71 -22.28
CA SER A 206 -19.53 -21.00 -20.99
C SER A 206 -20.20 -21.80 -19.87
N VAL A 207 -19.70 -21.60 -18.65
CA VAL A 207 -20.39 -22.06 -17.45
C VAL A 207 -21.48 -21.04 -17.11
N ILE A 208 -22.74 -21.51 -17.11
CA ILE A 208 -23.89 -20.65 -16.82
C ILE A 208 -24.19 -20.70 -15.32
N THR A 209 -24.24 -19.53 -14.70
CA THR A 209 -24.61 -19.36 -13.28
C THR A 209 -25.87 -18.51 -13.20
N GLN A 210 -26.90 -18.99 -12.48
CA GLN A 210 -28.09 -18.20 -12.22
C GLN A 210 -27.77 -17.14 -11.17
N ALA A 211 -28.13 -15.89 -11.43
CA ALA A 211 -28.06 -14.85 -10.42
C ALA A 211 -28.98 -15.20 -9.22
N CYS A 212 -28.52 -15.00 -8.00
CA CYS A 212 -29.33 -15.29 -6.82
C CYS A 212 -30.57 -14.37 -6.78
N PRO A 213 -31.77 -14.91 -6.63
CA PRO A 213 -33.00 -14.10 -6.69
C PRO A 213 -33.11 -13.03 -5.61
N LYS A 214 -32.34 -13.16 -4.53
CA LYS A 214 -32.29 -12.19 -3.42
C LYS A 214 -31.35 -11.02 -3.68
N VAL A 215 -30.50 -11.09 -4.71
CA VAL A 215 -29.51 -10.07 -5.04
C VAL A 215 -30.13 -9.07 -6.01
N SER A 216 -30.10 -7.80 -5.66
CA SER A 216 -30.52 -6.70 -6.52
C SER A 216 -29.39 -6.22 -7.40
N PHE A 217 -29.69 -5.91 -8.68
CA PHE A 217 -28.74 -5.28 -9.61
C PHE A 217 -28.87 -3.76 -9.65
N GLU A 218 -29.69 -3.15 -8.79
CA GLU A 218 -29.88 -1.70 -8.75
C GLU A 218 -28.55 -1.01 -8.41
N PRO A 219 -28.04 -0.11 -9.27
CA PRO A 219 -26.81 0.60 -9.00
C PRO A 219 -27.00 1.62 -7.87
N ILE A 220 -26.15 1.52 -6.87
CA ILE A 220 -26.13 2.44 -5.73
C ILE A 220 -24.93 3.37 -5.89
N PRO A 221 -25.04 4.67 -5.56
CA PRO A 221 -23.91 5.58 -5.62
C PRO A 221 -22.75 5.11 -4.75
N ILE A 222 -21.58 5.00 -5.34
CA ILE A 222 -20.34 4.62 -4.70
C ILE A 222 -19.38 5.79 -4.79
N HIS A 223 -18.78 6.17 -3.65
CA HIS A 223 -17.71 7.13 -3.60
C HIS A 223 -16.38 6.39 -3.51
N TYR A 224 -15.45 6.72 -4.40
CA TYR A 224 -14.07 6.23 -4.31
C TYR A 224 -13.25 7.18 -3.48
N CYS A 225 -12.63 6.67 -2.43
CA CYS A 225 -11.82 7.44 -1.51
C CYS A 225 -10.37 7.00 -1.54
N THR A 226 -9.47 7.95 -1.34
CA THR A 226 -8.04 7.67 -1.26
C THR A 226 -7.62 7.31 0.16
N PRO A 227 -6.64 6.40 0.32
CA PRO A 227 -6.03 6.16 1.62
C PRO A 227 -5.21 7.36 2.09
N ALA A 228 -4.83 7.37 3.36
CA ALA A 228 -3.94 8.38 3.91
C ALA A 228 -2.61 8.44 3.14
N GLY A 229 -2.07 9.64 2.96
CA GLY A 229 -0.88 9.89 2.13
C GLY A 229 -1.17 10.12 0.65
N PHE A 230 -2.42 10.00 0.24
CA PHE A 230 -2.90 10.27 -1.12
C PHE A 230 -4.09 11.22 -1.08
N ALA A 231 -4.33 11.88 -2.18
CA ALA A 231 -5.49 12.75 -2.35
C ALA A 231 -6.02 12.67 -3.78
N LEU A 232 -7.24 13.13 -3.97
CA LEU A 232 -7.83 13.32 -5.28
C LEU A 232 -7.79 14.79 -5.64
N LEU A 233 -7.31 15.09 -6.82
CA LEU A 233 -7.48 16.40 -7.45
C LEU A 233 -8.68 16.35 -8.38
N LYS A 234 -9.49 17.38 -8.32
CA LYS A 234 -10.69 17.55 -9.13
C LYS A 234 -10.55 18.79 -10.01
N CYS A 235 -10.74 18.63 -11.30
CA CYS A 235 -10.82 19.74 -12.23
C CYS A 235 -12.24 20.33 -12.26
N ASN A 236 -12.34 21.61 -11.96
CA ASN A 236 -13.61 22.34 -11.93
C ASN A 236 -13.80 23.25 -13.15
N ASP A 237 -12.95 23.17 -14.16
CA ASP A 237 -13.13 23.93 -15.40
C ASP A 237 -14.35 23.40 -16.15
N LYS A 238 -15.34 24.29 -16.38
CA LYS A 238 -16.64 23.93 -16.94
C LYS A 238 -16.60 23.40 -18.37
N LYS A 239 -15.61 23.84 -19.14
CA LYS A 239 -15.39 23.43 -20.55
C LYS A 239 -14.14 22.54 -20.72
N PHE A 240 -13.77 21.82 -19.67
CA PHE A 240 -12.61 20.96 -19.74
C PHE A 240 -12.83 19.77 -20.69
N ASN A 241 -11.93 19.63 -21.65
CA ASN A 241 -12.02 18.60 -22.70
C ASN A 241 -11.45 17.22 -22.30
N GLY A 242 -11.07 17.03 -21.04
CA GLY A 242 -10.52 15.77 -20.51
C GLY A 242 -9.02 15.65 -20.53
N THR A 243 -8.31 16.48 -21.29
CA THR A 243 -6.84 16.47 -21.39
C THR A 243 -6.27 17.87 -21.33
N GLY A 244 -5.08 18.00 -20.74
CA GLY A 244 -4.36 19.27 -20.68
C GLY A 244 -4.42 19.94 -19.29
N LEU A 245 -4.11 21.23 -19.28
CA LEU A 245 -4.00 21.99 -18.06
C LEU A 245 -5.37 22.46 -17.56
N CYS A 246 -5.66 22.15 -16.31
CA CYS A 246 -6.81 22.67 -15.59
C CYS A 246 -6.37 23.80 -14.65
N LYS A 247 -7.07 24.94 -14.68
CA LYS A 247 -6.75 26.13 -13.90
C LYS A 247 -7.52 26.22 -12.59
N ASN A 248 -8.71 25.66 -12.55
CA ASN A 248 -9.54 25.63 -11.36
C ASN A 248 -9.51 24.21 -10.76
N VAL A 249 -8.57 23.98 -9.87
CA VAL A 249 -8.33 22.68 -9.25
C VAL A 249 -8.75 22.73 -7.80
N SER A 250 -9.46 21.72 -7.35
CA SER A 250 -9.75 21.49 -5.94
C SER A 250 -9.25 20.11 -5.51
N THR A 251 -9.11 19.93 -4.23
CA THR A 251 -8.79 18.64 -3.65
C THR A 251 -9.96 18.11 -2.85
N VAL A 252 -10.19 16.81 -3.00
CA VAL A 252 -11.24 16.08 -2.29
C VAL A 252 -10.67 14.79 -1.73
N GLN A 253 -11.28 14.28 -0.68
CA GLN A 253 -10.92 12.98 -0.12
C GLN A 253 -11.58 11.84 -0.89
N CYS A 254 -12.82 12.04 -1.30
CA CYS A 254 -13.63 11.07 -2.03
C CYS A 254 -14.23 11.70 -3.28
N THR A 255 -14.53 10.88 -4.28
CA THR A 255 -15.28 11.29 -5.45
C THR A 255 -16.72 11.59 -5.07
N HIS A 256 -17.48 12.26 -5.97
CA HIS A 256 -18.93 12.29 -5.84
C HIS A 256 -19.51 10.87 -5.96
N GLY A 257 -20.79 10.70 -5.60
CA GLY A 257 -21.46 9.42 -5.73
C GLY A 257 -21.63 9.02 -7.20
N ILE A 258 -20.92 8.00 -7.63
CA ILE A 258 -20.94 7.45 -8.98
C ILE A 258 -21.81 6.21 -8.98
N ARG A 259 -22.88 6.22 -9.76
CA ARG A 259 -23.69 5.02 -9.96
C ARG A 259 -23.02 4.12 -11.00
N PRO A 260 -22.71 2.86 -10.67
CA PRO A 260 -22.09 1.93 -11.61
C PRO A 260 -23.10 1.37 -12.59
N VAL A 261 -23.67 2.22 -13.44
CA VAL A 261 -24.66 1.83 -14.44
C VAL A 261 -23.98 1.15 -15.61
N VAL A 262 -24.38 -0.10 -15.88
CA VAL A 262 -23.91 -0.87 -17.03
C VAL A 262 -24.88 -0.66 -18.18
N SER A 263 -24.46 0.06 -19.20
CA SER A 263 -25.25 0.33 -20.40
C SER A 263 -24.34 0.46 -21.62
N THR A 264 -24.94 0.32 -22.81
CA THR A 264 -24.24 0.53 -24.08
C THR A 264 -24.90 1.64 -24.85
N GLN A 265 -24.19 2.31 -25.73
CA GLN A 265 -24.62 3.40 -26.60
C GLN A 265 -25.06 4.68 -25.87
N LEU A 266 -25.97 4.59 -24.92
CA LEU A 266 -26.46 5.71 -24.13
C LEU A 266 -25.92 5.61 -22.68
N LEU A 267 -25.41 6.70 -22.15
CA LEU A 267 -25.01 6.81 -20.76
C LEU A 267 -26.20 7.24 -19.91
N LEU A 268 -26.56 6.43 -18.92
CA LEU A 268 -27.72 6.64 -18.08
C LEU A 268 -27.34 7.11 -16.68
N ASN A 269 -28.11 8.01 -16.11
CA ASN A 269 -28.01 8.46 -14.71
C ASN A 269 -26.63 8.98 -14.30
N GLY A 270 -25.88 9.50 -15.24
CA GLY A 270 -24.56 10.10 -15.00
C GLY A 270 -24.63 11.59 -14.67
N SER A 271 -23.48 12.22 -14.64
CA SER A 271 -23.32 13.66 -14.42
C SER A 271 -23.60 14.45 -15.70
N LEU A 272 -24.21 15.62 -15.56
CA LEU A 272 -24.45 16.56 -16.64
C LEU A 272 -23.34 17.61 -16.71
N ALA A 273 -23.10 18.14 -17.92
CA ALA A 273 -22.27 19.32 -18.11
C ALA A 273 -22.97 20.58 -17.59
N GLU A 274 -22.22 21.55 -17.07
CA GLU A 274 -22.81 22.74 -16.44
C GLU A 274 -23.32 23.78 -17.43
N GLU A 275 -22.65 24.01 -18.55
CA GLU A 275 -22.97 25.09 -19.47
C GLU A 275 -23.49 24.57 -20.83
N GLU A 276 -22.73 23.76 -21.50
CA GLU A 276 -23.00 23.28 -22.85
C GLU A 276 -22.58 21.82 -23.03
N VAL A 277 -23.07 21.18 -24.07
CA VAL A 277 -22.65 19.82 -24.42
C VAL A 277 -21.15 19.78 -24.64
N VAL A 278 -20.49 18.81 -24.04
CA VAL A 278 -19.06 18.58 -24.17
C VAL A 278 -18.81 17.26 -24.88
N ILE A 279 -17.91 17.29 -25.86
CA ILE A 279 -17.45 16.09 -26.55
C ILE A 279 -15.99 15.82 -26.19
N ARG A 280 -15.64 14.55 -25.93
CA ARG A 280 -14.31 14.12 -25.54
C ARG A 280 -13.90 12.92 -26.36
N SER A 281 -12.65 12.91 -26.83
CA SER A 281 -12.03 11.75 -27.46
C SER A 281 -10.54 11.76 -27.16
N GLU A 282 -9.94 10.58 -27.11
CA GLU A 282 -8.48 10.46 -26.95
C GLU A 282 -7.74 11.10 -28.13
N ASN A 283 -8.28 10.88 -29.33
CA ASN A 283 -7.78 11.50 -30.56
C ASN A 283 -8.91 11.66 -31.57
N PHE A 284 -9.33 12.88 -31.85
CA PHE A 284 -10.40 13.18 -32.83
C PHE A 284 -10.02 12.87 -34.27
N THR A 285 -8.72 12.78 -34.57
CA THR A 285 -8.26 12.43 -35.92
C THR A 285 -8.39 10.94 -36.22
N ASP A 286 -8.33 10.13 -35.17
CA ASP A 286 -8.46 8.68 -35.23
C ASP A 286 -9.96 8.28 -35.15
N ASN A 287 -10.47 7.70 -36.20
CA ASN A 287 -11.89 7.27 -36.24
C ASN A 287 -12.18 6.03 -35.40
N ILE A 288 -11.16 5.30 -34.96
CA ILE A 288 -11.30 4.12 -34.09
C ILE A 288 -11.63 4.55 -32.64
N LYS A 289 -11.18 5.73 -32.25
CA LYS A 289 -11.35 6.21 -30.87
C LYS A 289 -12.78 6.64 -30.60
N THR A 290 -13.34 6.15 -29.52
CA THR A 290 -14.68 6.47 -29.04
C THR A 290 -14.81 7.96 -28.71
N ILE A 291 -15.88 8.58 -29.13
CA ILE A 291 -16.26 9.94 -28.77
C ILE A 291 -17.30 9.84 -27.65
N ILE A 292 -16.93 10.38 -26.49
CA ILE A 292 -17.81 10.48 -25.32
C ILE A 292 -18.50 11.84 -25.37
N VAL A 293 -19.81 11.84 -25.42
CA VAL A 293 -20.64 13.04 -25.40
C VAL A 293 -21.27 13.18 -24.03
N GLN A 294 -21.05 14.31 -23.37
CA GLN A 294 -21.72 14.68 -22.13
C GLN A 294 -22.76 15.75 -22.39
N LEU A 295 -24.02 15.47 -22.03
CA LEU A 295 -25.12 16.40 -22.20
C LEU A 295 -25.18 17.43 -21.09
N ASN A 296 -25.71 18.61 -21.41
CA ASN A 296 -26.00 19.65 -20.41
C ASN A 296 -27.43 19.54 -19.84
N GLU A 297 -28.34 18.90 -20.59
CA GLU A 297 -29.71 18.60 -20.17
C GLU A 297 -30.00 17.12 -20.36
N SER A 298 -30.61 16.49 -19.37
CA SER A 298 -30.94 15.08 -19.43
C SER A 298 -32.20 14.86 -20.32
N VAL A 299 -32.18 13.79 -21.05
CA VAL A 299 -33.35 13.29 -21.79
C VAL A 299 -33.90 12.08 -21.05
N GLU A 300 -35.18 12.18 -20.64
CA GLU A 300 -35.85 11.10 -19.94
C GLU A 300 -36.19 9.95 -20.88
N ILE A 301 -35.87 8.73 -20.48
CA ILE A 301 -36.23 7.49 -21.15
C ILE A 301 -37.05 6.62 -20.23
N ASN A 302 -38.30 6.33 -20.65
CA ASN A 302 -39.26 5.55 -19.89
C ASN A 302 -39.43 4.18 -20.54
N CYS A 303 -38.99 3.14 -19.90
CA CYS A 303 -38.99 1.78 -20.40
C CYS A 303 -40.00 0.92 -19.65
N THR A 304 -40.69 0.03 -20.39
CA THR A 304 -41.68 -0.86 -19.80
C THR A 304 -41.62 -2.24 -20.44
N ARG A 305 -41.83 -3.24 -19.62
CA ARG A 305 -42.25 -4.59 -20.02
C ARG A 305 -43.71 -4.77 -19.62
N PRO A 306 -44.65 -4.60 -20.53
CA PRO A 306 -46.07 -4.56 -20.15
C PRO A 306 -46.66 -5.94 -19.86
N ASN A 307 -45.90 -7.02 -20.07
CA ASN A 307 -46.35 -8.37 -19.80
C ASN A 307 -46.33 -8.69 -18.30
N ASN A 308 -47.42 -9.26 -17.83
CA ASN A 308 -47.51 -9.76 -16.45
C ASN A 308 -46.93 -11.18 -16.39
N ASN A 309 -45.61 -11.25 -16.18
CA ASN A 309 -44.91 -12.54 -16.13
C ASN A 309 -45.09 -13.19 -14.77
N THR A 310 -45.30 -14.52 -14.79
CA THR A 310 -45.21 -15.33 -13.58
C THR A 310 -43.85 -16.00 -13.52
N ARG A 311 -43.38 -16.28 -12.29
CA ARG A 311 -42.13 -16.99 -12.07
C ARG A 311 -42.41 -18.36 -11.52
N ARG A 312 -41.90 -19.39 -12.21
CA ARG A 312 -41.95 -20.78 -11.81
C ARG A 312 -40.57 -21.21 -11.30
N SER A 313 -40.55 -22.05 -10.29
CA SER A 313 -39.31 -22.60 -9.73
C SER A 313 -39.26 -24.11 -9.99
N ILE A 314 -38.27 -24.52 -10.76
CA ILE A 314 -37.99 -25.93 -11.01
C ILE A 314 -36.88 -26.35 -10.04
N ARG A 315 -37.20 -27.31 -9.18
CA ARG A 315 -36.27 -27.79 -8.16
C ARG A 315 -35.39 -28.90 -8.76
N ASN A 316 -34.14 -28.57 -8.97
CA ASN A 316 -33.09 -29.51 -9.29
C ASN A 316 -32.50 -30.08 -8.02
N HIS A 317 -32.39 -31.40 -7.93
CA HIS A 317 -32.06 -32.15 -6.74
C HIS A 317 -30.77 -31.79 -6.05
N ARG A 318 -30.82 -31.62 -4.75
CA ARG A 318 -29.93 -31.69 -3.61
C ARG A 318 -29.81 -30.36 -2.85
N GLY A 319 -30.71 -30.22 -1.91
CA GLY A 319 -30.60 -29.21 -0.84
C GLY A 319 -31.55 -28.03 -0.96
N PRO A 320 -31.91 -27.40 0.15
CA PRO A 320 -32.72 -26.19 0.16
C PRO A 320 -31.99 -25.05 -0.54
N GLY A 321 -32.70 -24.28 -1.37
CA GLY A 321 -32.16 -23.10 -2.06
C GLY A 321 -31.66 -23.32 -3.48
N ARG A 322 -31.64 -24.53 -4.04
CA ARG A 322 -31.16 -24.83 -5.39
C ARG A 322 -32.32 -24.99 -6.38
N ALA A 323 -33.03 -23.92 -6.68
CA ALA A 323 -34.10 -23.92 -7.67
C ALA A 323 -33.66 -23.13 -8.91
N PHE A 324 -33.98 -23.68 -10.08
CA PHE A 324 -33.95 -22.93 -11.32
C PHE A 324 -35.24 -22.12 -11.43
N HIS A 325 -35.09 -20.81 -11.44
CA HIS A 325 -36.21 -19.88 -11.60
C HIS A 325 -36.38 -19.55 -13.07
N THR A 326 -37.56 -19.86 -13.61
CA THR A 326 -37.89 -19.61 -15.02
C THR A 326 -39.19 -18.86 -15.14
N THR A 327 -39.43 -18.32 -16.32
CA THR A 327 -40.72 -17.72 -16.68
C THR A 327 -41.76 -18.81 -16.77
N GLY A 328 -42.82 -18.66 -16.00
CA GLY A 328 -44.00 -19.45 -16.05
C GLY A 328 -44.99 -18.86 -17.08
N GLU A 329 -46.29 -19.06 -16.86
CA GLU A 329 -47.33 -18.50 -17.76
C GLU A 329 -47.30 -16.96 -17.71
N ILE A 330 -47.57 -16.35 -18.89
CA ILE A 330 -47.72 -14.92 -19.03
C ILE A 330 -49.22 -14.61 -19.04
N ILE A 331 -49.64 -13.79 -18.08
CA ILE A 331 -51.03 -13.44 -17.92
C ILE A 331 -51.38 -12.29 -18.87
N GLY A 332 -52.40 -12.52 -19.74
CA GLY A 332 -52.89 -11.53 -20.70
C GLY A 332 -52.18 -11.56 -22.05
N ASN A 333 -52.38 -10.54 -22.85
CA ASN A 333 -51.80 -10.45 -24.18
C ASN A 333 -50.31 -10.19 -24.15
N ILE A 334 -49.50 -10.95 -24.90
CA ILE A 334 -48.09 -10.75 -25.07
C ILE A 334 -47.83 -9.48 -25.86
N ARG A 335 -47.21 -8.50 -25.24
CA ARG A 335 -46.83 -7.23 -25.82
C ARG A 335 -45.32 -7.03 -25.82
N GLN A 336 -44.86 -6.29 -26.83
CA GLN A 336 -43.42 -5.96 -26.95
C GLN A 336 -42.98 -5.00 -25.83
N ALA A 337 -41.86 -5.28 -25.20
CA ALA A 337 -41.17 -4.33 -24.33
C ALA A 337 -40.70 -3.12 -25.16
N HIS A 338 -40.80 -1.94 -24.63
CA HIS A 338 -40.48 -0.71 -25.35
C HIS A 338 -40.01 0.39 -24.42
N CYS A 339 -39.28 1.35 -25.00
CA CYS A 339 -38.88 2.58 -24.34
C CYS A 339 -39.44 3.79 -25.08
N ASN A 340 -39.87 4.79 -24.31
CA ASN A 340 -40.45 6.03 -24.85
C ASN A 340 -39.52 7.20 -24.53
N ILE A 341 -39.24 8.01 -25.54
CA ILE A 341 -38.42 9.21 -25.48
C ILE A 341 -39.16 10.37 -26.12
N SER A 342 -39.07 11.56 -25.54
CA SER A 342 -39.63 12.77 -26.15
C SER A 342 -38.85 13.16 -27.42
N ARG A 343 -39.54 13.16 -28.56
CA ARG A 343 -38.96 13.52 -29.87
C ARG A 343 -38.39 14.92 -29.89
N ALA A 344 -39.11 15.87 -29.32
CA ALA A 344 -38.66 17.26 -29.27
C ALA A 344 -37.37 17.44 -28.46
N LYS A 345 -37.30 16.83 -27.27
CA LYS A 345 -36.08 16.86 -26.44
C LYS A 345 -34.90 16.18 -27.13
N TRP A 346 -35.13 15.02 -27.73
CA TRP A 346 -34.09 14.29 -28.46
C TRP A 346 -33.51 15.07 -29.63
N ASN A 347 -34.39 15.64 -30.46
CA ASN A 347 -33.98 16.47 -31.59
C ASN A 347 -33.21 17.72 -31.16
N ASN A 348 -33.62 18.37 -30.07
CA ASN A 348 -32.85 19.49 -29.51
C ASN A 348 -31.46 19.06 -29.05
N THR A 349 -31.39 17.89 -28.41
CA THR A 349 -30.10 17.32 -27.98
C THR A 349 -29.18 17.02 -29.17
N LEU A 350 -29.71 16.36 -30.21
CA LEU A 350 -28.93 16.10 -31.42
C LEU A 350 -28.45 17.40 -32.09
N LYS A 351 -29.29 18.44 -32.11
CA LYS A 351 -28.92 19.76 -32.66
C LYS A 351 -27.69 20.34 -31.92
N GLN A 352 -27.68 20.25 -30.61
CA GLN A 352 -26.54 20.72 -29.79
C GLN A 352 -25.27 19.88 -30.04
N ILE A 353 -25.43 18.57 -30.17
CA ILE A 353 -24.31 17.65 -30.46
C ILE A 353 -23.71 17.97 -31.83
N VAL A 354 -24.58 18.16 -32.85
CA VAL A 354 -24.13 18.52 -34.20
C VAL A 354 -23.36 19.83 -34.22
N ALA A 355 -23.82 20.83 -33.46
CA ALA A 355 -23.07 22.10 -33.33
C ALA A 355 -21.66 21.86 -32.82
N LYS A 356 -21.50 21.03 -31.77
CA LYS A 356 -20.20 20.69 -31.20
C LYS A 356 -19.33 19.85 -32.13
N LEU A 357 -19.90 18.89 -32.82
CA LEU A 357 -19.18 18.09 -33.82
C LEU A 357 -18.66 18.97 -34.95
N ARG A 358 -19.46 19.95 -35.42
CA ARG A 358 -19.02 20.92 -36.44
C ARG A 358 -17.92 21.83 -35.94
N GLU A 359 -17.89 22.22 -34.67
CA GLU A 359 -16.80 22.98 -34.09
C GLU A 359 -15.47 22.19 -34.14
N GLN A 360 -15.54 20.87 -33.94
CA GLN A 360 -14.39 19.99 -33.90
C GLN A 360 -13.89 19.53 -35.27
N PHE A 361 -14.81 19.13 -36.16
CA PHE A 361 -14.48 18.49 -37.45
C PHE A 361 -14.57 19.41 -38.65
N GLY A 362 -15.19 20.58 -38.51
CA GLY A 362 -15.30 21.58 -39.54
C GLY A 362 -16.70 22.15 -39.68
N LYS A 363 -16.80 23.49 -39.74
CA LYS A 363 -18.08 24.22 -39.75
C LYS A 363 -18.95 23.93 -40.94
N ASN A 364 -18.36 23.54 -42.08
CA ASN A 364 -19.04 23.30 -43.33
C ASN A 364 -19.36 21.83 -43.60
N LYS A 365 -19.25 20.96 -42.62
CA LYS A 365 -19.51 19.54 -42.81
C LYS A 365 -20.97 19.19 -42.54
N THR A 366 -21.47 18.27 -43.33
CA THR A 366 -22.76 17.60 -43.12
C THR A 366 -22.55 16.47 -42.11
N ILE A 367 -23.32 16.49 -41.04
CA ILE A 367 -23.28 15.45 -40.02
C ILE A 367 -24.42 14.48 -40.22
N VAL A 368 -24.09 13.21 -40.34
CA VAL A 368 -25.04 12.11 -40.48
C VAL A 368 -24.97 11.21 -39.26
N PHE A 369 -26.10 10.95 -38.64
CA PHE A 369 -26.25 9.88 -37.66
C PHE A 369 -26.83 8.65 -38.32
N ASN A 370 -26.20 7.52 -38.15
CA ASN A 370 -26.62 6.23 -38.66
C ASN A 370 -26.68 5.20 -37.55
N HIS A 371 -27.49 4.17 -37.73
CA HIS A 371 -27.56 3.05 -36.81
C HIS A 371 -26.24 2.29 -36.76
N SER A 372 -26.02 1.49 -35.72
CA SER A 372 -24.85 0.62 -35.62
C SER A 372 -24.75 -0.34 -36.81
N SER A 373 -23.54 -0.53 -37.33
CA SER A 373 -23.29 -1.26 -38.59
C SER A 373 -23.44 -2.78 -38.47
N GLY A 374 -23.43 -3.34 -37.25
CA GLY A 374 -23.53 -4.77 -36.99
C GLY A 374 -22.65 -5.24 -35.89
N GLY A 375 -22.82 -6.51 -35.49
CA GLY A 375 -22.08 -7.13 -34.39
C GLY A 375 -23.04 -7.86 -33.45
N ASP A 376 -22.55 -8.13 -32.24
CA ASP A 376 -23.38 -8.76 -31.21
C ASP A 376 -24.50 -7.85 -30.73
N PRO A 377 -25.62 -8.40 -30.28
CA PRO A 377 -26.76 -7.59 -29.80
C PRO A 377 -26.36 -6.62 -28.68
N GLU A 378 -25.39 -6.97 -27.92
CA GLU A 378 -24.83 -6.16 -26.82
C GLU A 378 -24.23 -4.81 -27.29
N ILE A 379 -23.71 -4.76 -28.52
CA ILE A 379 -23.09 -3.57 -29.12
C ILE A 379 -24.06 -2.85 -30.06
N VAL A 380 -24.81 -3.61 -30.85
CA VAL A 380 -25.72 -3.08 -31.88
C VAL A 380 -26.96 -2.42 -31.28
N MET A 381 -27.36 -2.84 -30.11
CA MET A 381 -28.54 -2.36 -29.40
C MET A 381 -28.15 -1.62 -28.12
N HIS A 382 -29.02 -0.74 -27.67
CA HIS A 382 -28.90 -0.15 -26.35
C HIS A 382 -29.29 -1.21 -25.31
N SER A 383 -28.28 -1.73 -24.60
CA SER A 383 -28.47 -2.71 -23.54
C SER A 383 -28.38 -2.04 -22.18
N PHE A 384 -29.27 -2.39 -21.26
CA PHE A 384 -29.30 -1.88 -19.90
C PHE A 384 -30.11 -2.79 -18.99
N ASN A 385 -30.00 -2.60 -17.69
CA ASN A 385 -30.81 -3.28 -16.70
C ASN A 385 -31.98 -2.40 -16.26
N CYS A 386 -33.17 -2.97 -16.27
CA CYS A 386 -34.37 -2.32 -15.79
C CYS A 386 -35.14 -3.25 -14.85
N GLY A 387 -35.17 -2.90 -13.57
CA GLY A 387 -35.87 -3.67 -12.55
C GLY A 387 -35.43 -5.12 -12.39
N GLY A 388 -34.17 -5.43 -12.76
CA GLY A 388 -33.60 -6.78 -12.73
C GLY A 388 -33.68 -7.57 -14.03
N GLU A 389 -34.32 -7.05 -15.06
CA GLU A 389 -34.36 -7.62 -16.42
C GLU A 389 -33.44 -6.85 -17.36
N PHE A 390 -32.78 -7.55 -18.27
CA PHE A 390 -31.83 -6.96 -19.22
C PHE A 390 -32.54 -6.68 -20.56
N PHE A 391 -32.65 -5.40 -20.89
CA PHE A 391 -33.30 -4.89 -22.09
C PHE A 391 -32.29 -4.63 -23.19
N TYR A 392 -32.65 -4.95 -24.41
CA TYR A 392 -31.88 -4.70 -25.61
C TYR A 392 -32.77 -3.95 -26.59
N CYS A 393 -32.63 -2.64 -26.68
CA CYS A 393 -33.49 -1.75 -27.41
C CYS A 393 -32.87 -1.34 -28.74
N ASN A 394 -33.64 -1.40 -29.80
CA ASN A 394 -33.25 -0.94 -31.13
C ASN A 394 -33.27 0.59 -31.16
N THR A 395 -32.12 1.19 -31.38
CA THR A 395 -31.88 2.64 -31.38
C THR A 395 -31.88 3.25 -32.78
N THR A 396 -32.28 2.51 -33.83
CA THR A 396 -32.31 3.01 -35.22
C THR A 396 -33.10 4.30 -35.35
N GLN A 397 -34.22 4.45 -34.64
CA GLN A 397 -35.03 5.67 -34.68
C GLN A 397 -34.35 6.90 -34.03
N LEU A 398 -33.38 6.68 -33.16
CA LEU A 398 -32.63 7.76 -32.52
C LEU A 398 -31.48 8.26 -33.40
N PHE A 399 -30.85 7.35 -34.14
CA PHE A 399 -29.68 7.61 -34.97
C PHE A 399 -30.00 7.40 -36.46
N ASN A 400 -30.95 8.14 -36.97
CA ASN A 400 -31.32 8.16 -38.38
C ASN A 400 -31.69 9.59 -38.79
N SER A 401 -30.66 10.43 -38.90
CA SER A 401 -30.87 11.84 -39.25
C SER A 401 -29.67 12.42 -40.00
N THR A 402 -29.93 13.31 -40.92
CA THR A 402 -28.92 14.06 -41.70
C THR A 402 -29.06 15.54 -41.40
N TRP A 403 -27.98 16.17 -41.04
CA TRP A 403 -27.88 17.57 -40.67
C TRP A 403 -27.06 18.34 -41.69
N ASN A 404 -27.74 19.06 -42.61
CA ASN A 404 -27.15 19.89 -43.66
C ASN A 404 -26.84 21.30 -43.14
N ILE A 405 -25.95 22.01 -43.84
CA ILE A 405 -25.48 23.37 -43.50
C ILE A 405 -26.63 24.39 -43.61
N THR A 406 -27.49 24.23 -44.62
CA THR A 406 -28.50 25.22 -45.06
C THR A 406 -29.90 25.04 -44.52
N GLY A 407 -30.16 24.00 -43.78
CA GLY A 407 -31.54 23.75 -43.31
C GLY A 407 -31.59 22.79 -42.15
N GLY A 408 -32.44 23.10 -41.21
CA GLY A 408 -32.84 22.20 -40.15
C GLY A 408 -33.38 20.87 -40.68
N LEU A 409 -33.55 19.92 -39.81
CA LEU A 409 -34.09 18.60 -40.03
C LEU A 409 -35.10 18.52 -41.20
N ASN A 410 -34.80 17.70 -42.18
CA ASN A 410 -35.77 17.34 -43.23
C ASN A 410 -36.92 16.44 -42.71
N ASN A 411 -37.23 16.41 -41.42
CA ASN A 411 -38.30 15.62 -40.85
C ASN A 411 -39.14 16.44 -39.88
N THR A 412 -40.36 16.63 -40.32
CA THR A 412 -41.58 17.00 -39.59
C THR A 412 -41.40 17.28 -38.09
N GLU A 413 -41.62 18.53 -37.74
CA GLU A 413 -41.95 19.00 -36.41
C GLU A 413 -43.16 18.23 -35.85
N GLY A 414 -42.94 17.06 -35.30
CA GLY A 414 -43.97 16.30 -34.61
C GLY A 414 -43.67 16.30 -33.13
N ASN A 415 -44.57 16.92 -32.38
CA ASN A 415 -44.58 16.87 -30.91
C ASN A 415 -44.96 15.44 -30.45
N GLY A 416 -44.23 14.42 -30.90
CA GLY A 416 -44.53 13.01 -30.70
C GLY A 416 -43.51 12.32 -29.80
N THR A 417 -43.82 11.09 -29.45
CA THR A 417 -42.94 10.22 -28.69
C THR A 417 -42.17 9.27 -29.61
N ILE A 418 -40.91 9.09 -29.44
CA ILE A 418 -40.13 8.06 -30.11
C ILE A 418 -40.27 6.79 -29.26
N THR A 419 -40.74 5.70 -29.87
CA THR A 419 -40.90 4.42 -29.20
C THR A 419 -39.86 3.43 -29.73
N LEU A 420 -38.92 3.06 -28.89
CA LEU A 420 -37.89 2.06 -29.18
C LEU A 420 -38.44 0.67 -28.87
N GLN A 421 -38.31 -0.26 -29.82
CA GLN A 421 -38.68 -1.65 -29.60
C GLN A 421 -37.54 -2.39 -28.86
N CYS A 422 -37.86 -3.04 -27.77
CA CYS A 422 -36.90 -3.74 -26.93
C CYS A 422 -37.15 -5.25 -26.94
N LYS A 423 -36.06 -6.00 -26.91
CA LYS A 423 -36.01 -7.43 -26.63
C LYS A 423 -35.51 -7.64 -25.25
N ILE A 424 -35.85 -8.77 -24.62
CA ILE A 424 -35.33 -9.16 -23.31
C ILE A 424 -34.47 -10.39 -23.51
N LYS A 425 -33.33 -10.41 -22.84
CA LYS A 425 -32.38 -11.50 -22.81
C LYS A 425 -32.10 -11.90 -21.35
N GLN A 426 -32.16 -13.19 -21.07
CA GLN A 426 -31.94 -13.73 -19.74
C GLN A 426 -30.53 -14.34 -19.59
N PHE A 427 -29.98 -14.92 -20.65
CA PHE A 427 -28.60 -15.41 -20.67
C PHE A 427 -27.66 -14.32 -21.15
N ILE A 428 -26.88 -13.80 -20.27
CA ILE A 428 -26.06 -12.60 -20.48
C ILE A 428 -24.59 -12.95 -20.34
N ASN A 429 -23.81 -12.55 -21.30
CA ASN A 429 -22.36 -12.59 -21.25
C ASN A 429 -21.86 -11.18 -20.89
N MET A 430 -21.79 -10.92 -19.56
CA MET A 430 -21.31 -9.64 -19.07
C MET A 430 -19.81 -9.51 -19.31
N TRP A 431 -19.39 -8.29 -19.59
CA TRP A 431 -17.97 -7.91 -19.76
C TRP A 431 -17.29 -8.60 -20.95
N HIS A 432 -18.02 -9.29 -21.81
CA HIS A 432 -17.49 -10.09 -22.94
C HIS A 432 -16.41 -11.13 -22.51
N GLU A 433 -16.44 -11.56 -21.25
CA GLU A 433 -15.55 -12.62 -20.77
C GLU A 433 -15.89 -13.97 -21.40
N VAL A 434 -14.90 -14.61 -22.00
CA VAL A 434 -15.04 -15.96 -22.56
C VAL A 434 -15.13 -16.99 -21.44
N GLY A 435 -16.10 -17.88 -21.52
CA GLY A 435 -16.23 -18.99 -20.57
C GLY A 435 -17.15 -18.73 -19.37
N LYS A 436 -17.73 -17.54 -19.23
CA LYS A 436 -18.69 -17.22 -18.16
C LYS A 436 -19.96 -16.60 -18.75
N ALA A 437 -21.10 -17.10 -18.30
CA ALA A 437 -22.40 -16.52 -18.62
C ALA A 437 -23.29 -16.49 -17.38
N MET A 438 -24.11 -15.46 -17.26
CA MET A 438 -25.07 -15.31 -16.19
C MET A 438 -26.49 -15.51 -16.73
N TYR A 439 -27.31 -16.23 -15.98
CA TYR A 439 -28.75 -16.28 -16.18
C TYR A 439 -29.43 -15.35 -15.19
N ALA A 440 -30.14 -14.35 -15.71
CA ALA A 440 -30.96 -13.44 -14.90
C ALA A 440 -32.33 -14.07 -14.66
N PRO A 441 -32.73 -14.41 -13.45
CA PRO A 441 -34.01 -15.00 -13.15
C PRO A 441 -35.13 -13.99 -13.48
N PRO A 442 -36.31 -14.46 -14.02
CA PRO A 442 -37.37 -13.57 -14.42
C PRO A 442 -37.96 -12.86 -13.21
N ILE A 443 -38.39 -11.63 -13.43
CA ILE A 443 -39.08 -10.80 -12.44
C ILE A 443 -40.60 -10.94 -12.66
N ARG A 444 -41.36 -11.10 -11.59
CA ARG A 444 -42.82 -11.19 -11.59
C ARG A 444 -43.49 -9.86 -11.89
N GLY A 445 -44.60 -9.89 -12.55
CA GLY A 445 -45.45 -8.72 -12.81
C GLY A 445 -44.99 -7.91 -14.00
N GLN A 446 -45.50 -6.69 -14.10
CA GLN A 446 -45.06 -5.70 -15.07
C GLN A 446 -43.86 -4.95 -14.55
N ILE A 447 -42.99 -4.51 -15.42
CA ILE A 447 -41.80 -3.74 -15.08
C ILE A 447 -41.84 -2.39 -15.78
N THR A 448 -41.63 -1.34 -15.04
CA THR A 448 -41.43 0.00 -15.54
C THR A 448 -40.21 0.63 -14.87
N CYS A 449 -39.39 1.33 -15.62
CA CYS A 449 -38.28 2.11 -15.11
C CYS A 449 -38.16 3.42 -15.89
N SER A 450 -37.71 4.45 -15.17
CA SER A 450 -37.38 5.76 -15.71
C SER A 450 -35.90 6.03 -15.48
N SER A 451 -35.22 6.41 -16.55
CA SER A 451 -33.79 6.77 -16.48
C SER A 451 -33.56 8.07 -17.22
N ASN A 452 -32.48 8.72 -16.92
CA ASN A 452 -32.06 9.95 -17.57
C ASN A 452 -30.85 9.67 -18.47
N ILE A 453 -30.99 9.95 -19.77
CA ILE A 453 -29.85 9.93 -20.69
C ILE A 453 -29.01 11.16 -20.42
N THR A 454 -27.78 10.97 -20.01
CA THR A 454 -26.83 12.03 -19.64
C THR A 454 -25.66 12.12 -20.60
N GLY A 455 -25.49 11.12 -21.45
CA GLY A 455 -24.41 11.09 -22.42
C GLY A 455 -24.61 10.05 -23.48
N LEU A 456 -23.72 10.06 -24.47
CA LEU A 456 -23.71 9.14 -25.60
C LEU A 456 -22.28 8.69 -25.90
N LEU A 457 -22.17 7.48 -26.41
CA LEU A 457 -20.91 6.96 -26.96
C LEU A 457 -21.09 6.92 -28.49
N LEU A 458 -20.22 7.62 -29.21
CA LEU A 458 -20.23 7.69 -30.65
C LEU A 458 -18.93 7.22 -31.27
N THR A 459 -18.99 6.62 -32.43
CA THR A 459 -17.86 6.30 -33.29
C THR A 459 -18.02 6.98 -34.62
N ARG A 460 -16.93 7.48 -35.17
CA ARG A 460 -16.95 8.09 -36.51
C ARG A 460 -16.57 7.04 -37.55
N ASP A 461 -17.38 6.91 -38.61
CA ASP A 461 -17.02 6.06 -39.73
C ASP A 461 -15.91 6.70 -40.57
N GLY A 462 -14.80 5.96 -40.75
CA GLY A 462 -13.72 6.35 -41.62
C GLY A 462 -14.03 6.05 -43.07
N GLY A 463 -14.57 7.01 -43.81
CA GLY A 463 -14.69 6.87 -45.25
C GLY A 463 -13.34 6.94 -45.94
N GLU A 464 -13.18 6.17 -47.04
CA GLU A 464 -11.92 6.09 -47.82
C GLU A 464 -11.55 7.39 -48.56
N ASN A 465 -12.36 8.43 -48.52
CA ASN A 465 -12.12 9.69 -49.21
C ASN A 465 -11.94 10.87 -48.23
N PRO A 466 -10.76 11.39 -48.03
CA PRO A 466 -10.49 12.54 -47.15
C PRO A 466 -11.06 13.87 -47.65
N GLY A 467 -11.77 13.87 -48.80
CA GLY A 467 -12.39 15.05 -49.38
C GLY A 467 -13.92 15.12 -49.25
N ASN A 468 -14.57 14.19 -48.56
CA ASN A 468 -16.01 14.18 -48.44
C ASN A 468 -16.49 15.19 -47.36
N ASP A 469 -17.38 16.09 -47.75
CA ASP A 469 -18.01 17.09 -46.86
C ASP A 469 -18.99 16.46 -45.85
N THR A 470 -19.04 15.14 -45.76
CA THR A 470 -19.99 14.40 -44.92
C THR A 470 -19.23 13.49 -43.92
N ASP A 471 -19.50 13.67 -42.65
CA ASP A 471 -19.02 12.77 -41.58
C ASP A 471 -20.24 11.99 -41.03
N THR A 472 -20.06 10.67 -40.94
CA THR A 472 -21.09 9.76 -40.41
C THR A 472 -20.70 9.30 -39.01
N PHE A 473 -21.61 9.38 -38.07
CA PHE A 473 -21.47 8.94 -36.71
C PHE A 473 -22.46 7.82 -36.38
N THR A 474 -21.95 6.78 -35.75
CA THR A 474 -22.72 5.63 -35.32
C THR A 474 -22.64 5.48 -33.80
N PRO A 475 -23.71 4.99 -33.13
CA PRO A 475 -23.62 4.71 -31.70
C PRO A 475 -22.58 3.62 -31.44
N GLY A 476 -21.69 3.87 -30.49
CA GLY A 476 -20.67 2.96 -30.05
C GLY A 476 -20.98 2.35 -28.69
N GLY A 477 -20.09 1.55 -28.17
CA GLY A 477 -20.22 0.94 -26.85
C GLY A 477 -19.56 -0.42 -26.81
N GLY A 478 -19.67 -1.09 -25.67
CA GLY A 478 -19.11 -2.43 -25.43
C GLY A 478 -17.91 -2.42 -24.51
N ASP A 479 -17.08 -1.41 -24.53
CA ASP A 479 -16.07 -1.22 -23.50
C ASP A 479 -16.63 -0.39 -22.33
N MET A 480 -16.84 -1.03 -21.19
CA MET A 480 -17.36 -0.36 -20.00
C MET A 480 -16.41 0.67 -19.41
N LYS A 481 -15.12 0.61 -19.74
CA LYS A 481 -14.14 1.62 -19.33
C LYS A 481 -14.50 3.01 -19.84
N ASP A 482 -15.09 3.11 -21.02
CA ASP A 482 -15.57 4.38 -21.55
C ASP A 482 -16.71 4.97 -20.69
N ASN A 483 -17.58 4.13 -20.17
CA ASN A 483 -18.65 4.56 -19.25
C ASN A 483 -18.07 5.10 -17.95
N TRP A 484 -17.05 4.43 -17.40
CA TRP A 484 -16.39 4.87 -16.18
C TRP A 484 -15.55 6.12 -16.42
N SER A 485 -14.92 6.23 -17.56
CA SER A 485 -14.15 7.41 -17.94
C SER A 485 -15.00 8.66 -18.01
N SER A 486 -16.26 8.55 -18.40
CA SER A 486 -17.20 9.69 -18.46
C SER A 486 -17.50 10.30 -17.10
N GLU A 487 -17.40 9.53 -16.03
CA GLU A 487 -17.66 9.96 -14.66
C GLU A 487 -16.37 10.31 -13.88
N LEU A 488 -15.27 9.64 -14.21
CA LEU A 488 -13.96 9.83 -13.55
C LEU A 488 -13.05 10.81 -14.29
N ASP A 489 -13.54 11.47 -15.34
CA ASP A 489 -12.77 12.39 -16.18
C ASP A 489 -12.13 13.55 -15.43
N LYS A 490 -12.79 14.03 -14.41
CA LYS A 490 -12.36 15.18 -13.61
C LYS A 490 -11.46 14.85 -12.42
N TYR A 491 -11.21 13.59 -12.14
CA TYR A 491 -10.41 13.17 -10.99
C TYR A 491 -9.03 12.67 -11.37
N ARG A 492 -8.08 12.93 -10.49
CA ARG A 492 -6.72 12.42 -10.59
C ARG A 492 -6.19 12.05 -9.21
N VAL A 493 -5.60 10.89 -9.06
CA VAL A 493 -4.94 10.47 -7.81
C VAL A 493 -3.53 11.02 -7.75
N ILE A 494 -3.20 11.62 -6.62
CA ILE A 494 -1.86 12.12 -6.32
C ILE A 494 -1.33 11.49 -5.03
N GLY A 495 -0.03 11.24 -5.00
CA GLY A 495 0.69 10.87 -3.79
C GLY A 495 1.36 12.10 -3.20
N ILE A 496 1.15 12.33 -1.92
CA ILE A 496 1.76 13.44 -1.21
C ILE A 496 3.22 13.08 -0.91
N ALA A 497 4.15 13.95 -1.30
CA ALA A 497 5.58 13.80 -1.05
C ALA A 497 6.02 14.83 0.00
N PRO A 498 5.92 14.54 1.30
CA PRO A 498 6.04 15.54 2.35
C PRO A 498 7.48 15.91 2.73
N LEU A 499 8.49 15.35 2.06
CA LEU A 499 9.91 15.47 2.44
C LEU A 499 10.79 16.21 1.40
N PRO A 500 10.44 17.42 0.95
CA PRO A 500 11.31 18.18 0.05
C PRO A 500 12.53 18.73 0.78
N VAL A 501 13.56 19.01 0.00
CA VAL A 501 14.80 19.61 0.47
C VAL A 501 15.01 20.97 -0.20
N ALA A 502 15.57 21.94 0.52
CA ALA A 502 15.86 23.27 -0.01
C ALA A 502 17.16 23.83 0.56
N PRO A 503 17.85 24.74 -0.17
CA PRO A 503 19.06 25.38 0.33
C PRO A 503 18.72 26.46 1.38
N THR A 504 19.46 26.49 2.47
CA THR A 504 19.37 27.53 3.50
C THR A 504 20.77 27.95 3.98
N LYS A 505 20.88 29.11 4.60
CA LYS A 505 22.15 29.57 5.21
C LYS A 505 22.43 28.94 6.57
N ALA A 506 21.47 28.27 7.16
CA ALA A 506 21.59 27.69 8.49
C ALA A 506 22.35 26.36 8.47
N LYS A 507 23.44 26.28 9.23
CA LYS A 507 24.22 25.05 9.47
C LYS A 507 23.88 24.36 10.79
N THR A 508 23.26 25.08 11.73
CA THR A 508 23.03 24.61 13.10
C THR A 508 21.68 23.96 13.28
N ARG A 509 21.68 22.81 13.93
CA ARG A 509 20.48 22.15 14.44
C ARG A 509 19.86 23.05 15.53
N LEU A 510 18.90 23.86 15.17
CA LEU A 510 18.01 24.47 16.15
C LEU A 510 17.13 23.37 16.75
N LEU A 511 17.43 23.01 17.99
CA LEU A 511 16.55 22.20 18.84
C LEU A 511 15.32 23.06 19.20
N GLN A 512 14.39 23.21 18.28
CA GLN A 512 13.08 23.75 18.60
C GLN A 512 12.22 22.59 19.10
N ARG A 513 12.18 22.48 20.41
CA ARG A 513 11.24 21.62 21.13
C ARG A 513 9.95 22.42 21.26
N ASP A 514 9.12 22.37 20.24
CA ASP A 514 7.86 23.07 20.23
C ASP A 514 6.86 22.43 21.18
N LYS A 515 6.26 23.29 22.02
CA LYS A 515 5.20 22.91 22.96
C LYS A 515 3.97 22.46 22.18
N ARG A 516 3.42 21.31 22.57
CA ARG A 516 2.17 20.76 22.06
C ARG A 516 1.05 21.79 22.11
N ALA A 517 0.52 22.16 20.96
CA ALA A 517 -0.77 22.83 20.87
C ALA A 517 -1.86 21.78 20.64
N VAL A 518 -2.87 21.82 21.49
CA VAL A 518 -4.07 20.97 21.42
C VAL A 518 -5.07 21.70 20.51
N GLY A 519 -5.50 21.07 19.43
CA GLY A 519 -6.53 21.62 18.53
C GLY A 519 -7.05 20.62 17.50
N ILE A 520 -8.19 20.13 17.71
CA ILE A 520 -9.44 19.93 16.96
C ILE A 520 -9.34 19.52 15.47
N GLY A 521 -9.88 18.37 15.21
CA GLY A 521 -10.49 17.65 14.11
C GLY A 521 -10.48 18.23 12.69
N SER A 522 -10.24 17.32 11.74
CA SER A 522 -10.49 17.37 10.28
C SER A 522 -9.73 18.42 9.46
N VAL A 523 -8.41 18.40 9.49
CA VAL A 523 -7.58 19.37 8.73
C VAL A 523 -6.70 18.70 7.67
N PHE A 524 -7.00 17.47 7.27
CA PHE A 524 -6.12 16.66 6.40
C PHE A 524 -5.81 17.30 5.03
N LEU A 525 -6.73 18.10 4.47
CA LEU A 525 -6.52 18.70 3.14
C LEU A 525 -6.17 20.18 3.17
N VAL A 526 -6.24 20.84 4.32
CA VAL A 526 -6.02 22.28 4.43
C VAL A 526 -4.58 22.69 4.13
N PHE A 527 -3.59 21.84 4.41
CA PHE A 527 -2.20 22.12 4.07
C PHE A 527 -1.96 22.23 2.56
N LEU A 528 -2.79 21.61 1.72
CA LEU A 528 -2.69 21.70 0.26
C LEU A 528 -3.12 23.08 -0.28
N VAL A 529 -3.89 23.85 0.48
CA VAL A 529 -4.30 25.22 0.10
C VAL A 529 -3.10 26.09 -0.19
N ALA A 530 -2.05 25.94 0.57
CA ALA A 530 -0.83 26.71 0.43
C ALA A 530 0.07 26.26 -0.73
N ALA A 531 -0.34 25.30 -1.55
CA ALA A 531 0.47 24.81 -2.67
C ALA A 531 0.76 25.87 -3.75
N GLY A 532 -0.12 26.85 -3.91
CA GLY A 532 0.06 28.00 -4.80
C GLY A 532 0.86 29.15 -4.20
N SER A 533 1.22 29.10 -2.92
CA SER A 533 1.98 30.14 -2.23
C SER A 533 3.48 29.99 -2.45
N THR A 534 4.24 31.09 -2.28
CA THR A 534 5.70 31.04 -2.36
C THR A 534 6.29 30.22 -1.22
N MET A 535 7.48 29.67 -1.42
CA MET A 535 8.17 28.85 -0.43
C MET A 535 8.38 29.59 0.90
N SER A 536 8.69 30.91 0.84
CA SER A 536 8.88 31.75 2.02
C SER A 536 7.59 31.97 2.82
N ALA A 537 6.49 32.28 2.16
CA ALA A 537 5.20 32.45 2.81
C ALA A 537 4.73 31.17 3.50
N MET A 538 4.97 30.03 2.87
CA MET A 538 4.62 28.71 3.39
C MET A 538 5.46 28.32 4.60
N SER A 539 6.77 28.62 4.62
CA SER A 539 7.65 28.22 5.73
C SER A 539 7.28 28.90 7.05
N MET A 540 6.64 30.07 7.01
CA MET A 540 6.14 30.75 8.20
C MET A 540 4.88 30.11 8.79
N THR A 541 4.06 29.45 7.97
CA THR A 541 2.83 28.78 8.39
C THR A 541 3.00 27.30 8.67
N MET A 542 4.11 26.72 8.26
CA MET A 542 4.42 25.28 8.44
C MET A 542 4.38 24.80 9.88
N THR A 543 4.78 25.65 10.83
CA THR A 543 4.80 25.27 12.25
C THR A 543 3.43 24.93 12.82
N LEU A 544 2.38 25.59 12.33
CA LEU A 544 1.00 25.35 12.76
C LEU A 544 0.39 24.14 12.05
N GLN A 545 0.54 24.06 10.73
CA GLN A 545 -0.10 23.02 9.90
C GLN A 545 0.57 21.66 10.01
N ALA A 546 1.88 21.63 10.17
CA ALA A 546 2.60 20.36 10.25
C ALA A 546 2.56 19.73 11.65
N GLN A 547 2.35 20.52 12.70
CA GLN A 547 2.03 20.01 14.03
C GLN A 547 0.67 19.28 14.03
N GLU A 548 -0.31 19.81 13.31
CA GLU A 548 -1.61 19.17 13.13
C GLU A 548 -1.50 17.87 12.31
N LEU A 549 -0.71 17.87 11.24
CA LEU A 549 -0.48 16.68 10.42
C LEU A 549 0.20 15.55 11.22
N LEU A 550 1.20 15.87 12.02
CA LEU A 550 1.91 14.91 12.86
C LEU A 550 0.99 14.31 13.94
N TYR A 551 0.18 15.14 14.56
CA TYR A 551 -0.78 14.73 15.58
C TYR A 551 -1.91 13.88 15.02
N VAL A 552 -2.45 14.28 13.85
CA VAL A 552 -3.50 13.54 13.15
C VAL A 552 -2.97 12.17 12.71
N THR A 553 -1.75 12.12 12.20
CA THR A 553 -1.13 10.87 11.74
C THR A 553 -0.87 9.91 12.90
N GLU A 554 -0.36 10.41 14.03
CA GLU A 554 -0.13 9.60 15.25
C GLU A 554 -1.45 9.10 15.86
N ARG A 555 -2.48 9.95 15.89
CA ARG A 555 -3.81 9.57 16.39
C ARG A 555 -4.53 8.60 15.47
N MET A 556 -4.41 8.80 14.15
CA MET A 556 -4.91 7.84 13.17
C MET A 556 -4.26 6.48 13.31
N GLN A 557 -2.95 6.41 13.53
CA GLN A 557 -2.26 5.15 13.76
C GLN A 557 -2.79 4.40 14.99
N LYS A 558 -2.96 5.09 16.11
CA LYS A 558 -3.50 4.47 17.34
C LYS A 558 -4.94 3.99 17.17
N ASN A 559 -5.76 4.78 16.48
CA ASN A 559 -7.16 4.41 16.22
C ASN A 559 -7.26 3.31 15.16
N LEU A 560 -6.38 3.32 14.16
CA LEU A 560 -6.33 2.30 13.12
C LEU A 560 -5.91 0.93 13.67
N LEU A 561 -4.89 0.89 14.53
CA LEU A 561 -4.47 -0.35 15.20
C LEU A 561 -5.59 -0.94 16.04
N LYS A 562 -6.27 -0.12 16.85
CA LYS A 562 -7.44 -0.57 17.62
C LYS A 562 -8.61 -1.02 16.75
N ALA A 563 -8.84 -0.34 15.60
CA ALA A 563 -9.90 -0.72 14.67
C ALA A 563 -9.57 -2.02 13.91
N ILE A 564 -8.29 -2.26 13.58
CA ILE A 564 -7.84 -3.51 12.96
C ILE A 564 -8.06 -4.69 13.91
N GLU A 565 -7.71 -4.54 15.19
CA GLU A 565 -7.94 -5.57 16.20
C GLU A 565 -9.43 -5.87 16.42
N ALA A 566 -10.29 -4.84 16.44
CA ALA A 566 -11.73 -4.99 16.67
C ALA A 566 -12.48 -5.53 15.44
N GLN A 567 -12.00 -5.29 14.23
CA GLN A 567 -12.70 -5.65 12.98
C GLN A 567 -12.18 -6.92 12.31
N GLN A 568 -11.10 -7.53 12.78
CA GLN A 568 -10.59 -8.79 12.20
C GLN A 568 -11.64 -9.91 12.15
N HIS A 569 -12.64 -9.89 13.05
CA HIS A 569 -13.73 -10.85 13.08
C HIS A 569 -14.93 -10.51 12.17
N LEU A 570 -15.06 -9.27 11.70
CA LEU A 570 -16.23 -8.79 10.94
C LEU A 570 -15.97 -8.57 9.44
N LEU A 571 -14.73 -8.46 9.04
CA LEU A 571 -14.36 -8.37 7.63
C LEU A 571 -14.32 -9.77 7.01
N GLN A 572 -15.48 -10.26 6.59
CA GLN A 572 -15.54 -11.33 5.61
C GLN A 572 -14.66 -10.90 4.42
N LEU A 573 -13.99 -11.88 3.78
CA LEU A 573 -13.14 -11.69 2.60
C LEU A 573 -13.96 -11.19 1.40
N THR A 574 -14.46 -9.97 1.50
CA THR A 574 -15.18 -9.27 0.44
C THR A 574 -14.19 -8.38 -0.33
N VAL A 575 -14.52 -8.04 -1.57
CA VAL A 575 -13.69 -7.15 -2.39
C VAL A 575 -13.43 -5.84 -1.66
N TRP A 576 -14.47 -5.19 -1.13
CA TRP A 576 -14.35 -3.93 -0.41
C TRP A 576 -13.63 -4.05 0.93
N GLY A 577 -13.82 -5.16 1.63
CA GLY A 577 -13.09 -5.44 2.88
C GLY A 577 -11.60 -5.58 2.68
N ILE A 578 -11.18 -6.31 1.64
CA ILE A 578 -9.77 -6.45 1.25
C ILE A 578 -9.20 -5.09 0.88
N LYS A 579 -9.91 -4.29 0.09
CA LYS A 579 -9.46 -2.96 -0.31
C LYS A 579 -9.31 -2.00 0.87
N GLN A 580 -10.21 -2.02 1.82
CA GLN A 580 -10.08 -1.25 3.05
C GLN A 580 -8.83 -1.65 3.85
N LEU A 581 -8.56 -2.94 3.98
CA LEU A 581 -7.35 -3.43 4.63
C LEU A 581 -6.09 -2.98 3.89
N GLN A 582 -6.07 -3.10 2.57
CA GLN A 582 -4.95 -2.62 1.74
C GLN A 582 -4.72 -1.12 1.93
N ALA A 583 -5.79 -0.31 1.91
CA ALA A 583 -5.69 1.13 2.13
C ALA A 583 -5.09 1.47 3.51
N ARG A 584 -5.48 0.74 4.55
CA ARG A 584 -4.94 0.92 5.90
C ARG A 584 -3.48 0.52 6.01
N VAL A 585 -3.10 -0.62 5.41
CA VAL A 585 -1.71 -1.07 5.39
C VAL A 585 -0.82 -0.09 4.63
N LEU A 586 -1.26 0.38 3.45
CA LEU A 586 -0.54 1.38 2.66
C LEU A 586 -0.33 2.69 3.42
N ALA A 587 -1.32 3.15 4.18
CA ALA A 587 -1.21 4.34 5.01
C ALA A 587 -0.13 4.20 6.08
N ILE A 588 -0.08 3.04 6.75
CA ILE A 588 0.93 2.74 7.78
C ILE A 588 2.32 2.61 7.13
N GLU A 589 2.41 1.90 6.02
CA GLU A 589 3.67 1.70 5.30
C GLU A 589 4.26 3.03 4.83
N GLY A 590 3.46 3.90 4.23
CA GLY A 590 3.88 5.23 3.79
C GLY A 590 4.41 6.07 4.95
N TYR A 591 3.69 6.11 6.06
CA TYR A 591 4.13 6.82 7.25
C TYR A 591 5.44 6.27 7.84
N LEU A 592 5.56 4.94 7.96
CA LEU A 592 6.76 4.30 8.47
C LEU A 592 7.97 4.57 7.58
N LYS A 593 7.78 4.57 6.26
CA LYS A 593 8.81 4.92 5.29
C LYS A 593 9.30 6.35 5.47
N ASP A 594 8.41 7.31 5.64
CA ASP A 594 8.77 8.70 5.88
C ASP A 594 9.51 8.87 7.21
N GLN A 595 9.04 8.23 8.27
CA GLN A 595 9.71 8.24 9.58
C GLN A 595 11.07 7.55 9.54
N GLN A 596 11.22 6.48 8.78
CA GLN A 596 12.49 5.80 8.56
C GLN A 596 13.50 6.71 7.87
N LEU A 597 13.10 7.40 6.79
CA LEU A 597 13.96 8.36 6.10
C LEU A 597 14.40 9.49 7.02
N LEU A 598 13.46 10.09 7.75
CA LEU A 598 13.78 11.12 8.74
C LEU A 598 14.72 10.59 9.83
N GLY A 599 14.54 9.35 10.26
CA GLY A 599 15.44 8.68 11.19
C GLY A 599 16.85 8.51 10.65
N LEU A 600 16.97 8.01 9.41
CA LEU A 600 18.26 7.82 8.72
C LEU A 600 19.04 9.14 8.55
N TRP A 601 18.34 10.28 8.43
CA TRP A 601 18.96 11.60 8.29
C TRP A 601 19.16 12.32 9.63
N GLY A 602 18.81 11.69 10.76
CA GLY A 602 18.89 12.32 12.09
C GLY A 602 17.89 13.47 12.28
N CYS A 603 16.79 13.45 11.52
CA CYS A 603 15.74 14.46 11.51
C CYS A 603 14.45 14.02 12.20
N SER A 604 14.48 12.92 12.94
CA SER A 604 13.29 12.39 13.61
C SER A 604 12.65 13.40 14.55
N GLY A 605 11.33 13.58 14.41
CA GLY A 605 10.53 14.50 15.22
C GLY A 605 10.75 15.98 14.92
N LYS A 606 11.41 16.35 13.83
CA LYS A 606 11.63 17.73 13.41
C LYS A 606 10.83 18.03 12.15
N LEU A 607 10.22 19.21 12.10
CA LEU A 607 9.51 19.70 10.92
C LEU A 607 10.44 20.36 9.92
N ILE A 608 11.43 21.09 10.43
CA ILE A 608 12.50 21.71 9.68
C ILE A 608 13.81 21.17 10.25
N CYS A 609 14.58 20.50 9.45
CA CYS A 609 15.84 19.88 9.87
C CYS A 609 16.98 20.43 9.01
N THR A 610 17.84 21.23 9.63
CA THR A 610 19.08 21.69 9.00
C THR A 610 20.12 20.57 9.08
N THR A 611 20.82 20.32 7.99
CA THR A 611 21.81 19.25 7.90
C THR A 611 23.23 19.78 7.71
N ALA A 612 24.21 18.93 7.79
CA ALA A 612 25.60 19.25 7.54
C ALA A 612 26.03 19.01 6.08
N VAL A 613 25.09 18.71 5.20
CA VAL A 613 25.36 18.51 3.76
C VAL A 613 25.41 19.87 3.07
N PRO A 614 26.54 20.24 2.42
CA PRO A 614 26.63 21.48 1.69
C PRO A 614 25.77 21.42 0.42
N TRP A 615 25.13 22.55 0.07
CA TRP A 615 24.38 22.67 -1.17
C TRP A 615 25.34 22.78 -2.37
N ASN A 616 25.12 21.98 -3.39
CA ASN A 616 25.91 22.04 -4.60
C ASN A 616 25.22 22.95 -5.65
N VAL A 617 25.93 23.92 -6.16
CA VAL A 617 25.45 24.86 -7.19
C VAL A 617 25.02 24.15 -8.47
N SER A 618 25.56 22.96 -8.75
CA SER A 618 25.15 22.15 -9.91
C SER A 618 23.71 21.64 -9.83
N TRP A 619 23.11 21.55 -8.65
CA TRP A 619 21.72 21.12 -8.48
C TRP A 619 20.72 22.23 -8.82
N SER A 620 21.03 23.46 -8.44
CA SER A 620 20.35 24.66 -8.90
C SER A 620 21.27 25.87 -8.73
N ASN A 621 21.40 26.67 -9.78
CA ASN A 621 22.20 27.89 -9.79
C ASN A 621 21.38 29.15 -9.47
N LYS A 622 20.11 28.99 -9.09
CA LYS A 622 19.23 30.11 -8.74
C LYS A 622 19.64 30.75 -7.43
N SER A 623 19.51 32.08 -7.35
CA SER A 623 19.76 32.79 -6.12
C SER A 623 18.73 32.38 -5.03
N LEU A 624 19.15 32.41 -3.78
CA LEU A 624 18.30 32.07 -2.64
C LEU A 624 16.98 32.89 -2.63
N ASP A 625 17.05 34.16 -2.96
CA ASP A 625 15.91 35.05 -3.05
C ASP A 625 14.90 34.62 -4.13
N LYS A 626 15.39 34.19 -5.28
CA LYS A 626 14.54 33.66 -6.36
C LYS A 626 13.84 32.36 -5.96
N ILE A 627 14.53 31.47 -5.24
CA ILE A 627 13.98 30.21 -4.80
C ILE A 627 12.87 30.44 -3.77
N TRP A 628 13.14 31.26 -2.78
CA TRP A 628 12.21 31.40 -1.64
C TRP A 628 11.05 32.37 -1.89
N ASN A 629 11.28 33.47 -2.62
CA ASN A 629 10.27 34.52 -2.78
C ASN A 629 9.49 34.46 -4.11
N ASN A 630 10.01 33.75 -5.12
CA ASN A 630 9.40 33.71 -6.47
C ASN A 630 8.94 32.33 -6.92
N MET A 631 9.24 31.29 -6.18
CA MET A 631 8.87 29.92 -6.55
C MET A 631 7.92 29.31 -5.52
N THR A 632 7.04 28.45 -6.02
CA THR A 632 6.27 27.54 -5.18
C THR A 632 7.07 26.25 -4.91
N TRP A 633 6.70 25.52 -3.86
CA TRP A 633 7.36 24.26 -3.54
C TRP A 633 7.25 23.23 -4.66
N ARG A 634 6.15 23.22 -5.41
CA ARG A 634 5.96 22.32 -6.55
C ARG A 634 6.89 22.63 -7.72
N GLU A 635 7.10 23.90 -8.02
CA GLU A 635 8.05 24.33 -9.06
C GLU A 635 9.49 24.00 -8.66
N TRP A 636 9.81 24.22 -7.40
CA TRP A 636 11.12 23.89 -6.85
C TRP A 636 11.39 22.39 -6.89
N GLU A 637 10.43 21.55 -6.46
CA GLU A 637 10.57 20.10 -6.49
C GLU A 637 10.79 19.54 -7.91
N ARG A 638 10.08 20.09 -8.90
CA ARG A 638 10.31 19.71 -10.30
C ARG A 638 11.73 20.04 -10.78
N GLU A 639 12.29 21.17 -10.31
CA GLU A 639 13.64 21.57 -10.67
C GLU A 639 14.72 20.65 -10.12
N ILE A 640 14.55 20.22 -8.89
CA ILE A 640 15.52 19.34 -8.21
C ILE A 640 15.21 17.84 -8.31
N ASP A 641 14.15 17.44 -8.98
CA ASP A 641 13.68 16.04 -9.01
C ASP A 641 14.79 15.05 -9.44
N ASN A 642 15.59 15.42 -10.42
CA ASN A 642 16.71 14.61 -10.90
C ASN A 642 17.84 14.43 -9.86
N TYR A 643 17.92 15.32 -8.88
CA TYR A 643 18.96 15.33 -7.87
C TYR A 643 18.49 14.83 -6.50
N THR A 644 17.19 14.63 -6.34
CA THR A 644 16.58 14.24 -5.05
C THR A 644 17.17 12.95 -4.50
N GLY A 645 17.33 11.93 -5.33
CA GLY A 645 17.95 10.66 -4.95
C GLY A 645 19.40 10.79 -4.51
N LEU A 646 20.16 11.63 -5.20
CA LEU A 646 21.54 11.92 -4.84
C LEU A 646 21.63 12.65 -3.50
N ILE A 647 20.77 13.64 -3.31
CA ILE A 647 20.72 14.42 -2.06
C ILE A 647 20.34 13.53 -0.87
N TYR A 648 19.40 12.62 -1.04
CA TYR A 648 18.99 11.66 -0.01
C TYR A 648 20.15 10.74 0.39
N ASN A 649 20.91 10.21 -0.56
CA ASN A 649 22.10 9.41 -0.30
C ASN A 649 23.20 10.18 0.44
N LEU A 650 23.37 11.46 0.11
CA LEU A 650 24.32 12.33 0.81
C LEU A 650 23.90 12.63 2.24
N LEU A 651 22.59 12.81 2.48
CA LEU A 651 22.04 12.99 3.83
C LEU A 651 22.27 11.76 4.70
N GLU A 652 22.03 10.58 4.18
CA GLU A 652 22.26 9.31 4.85
C GLU A 652 23.76 9.11 5.16
N THR A 653 24.63 9.33 4.18
CA THR A 653 26.08 9.20 4.34
C THR A 653 26.62 10.18 5.38
N SER A 654 26.14 11.44 5.35
CA SER A 654 26.55 12.47 6.31
C SER A 654 26.11 12.13 7.74
N GLN A 655 24.91 11.58 7.92
CA GLN A 655 24.42 11.15 9.23
C GLN A 655 25.19 9.95 9.76
N ASN A 656 25.49 8.96 8.94
CA ASN A 656 26.29 7.79 9.31
C ASN A 656 27.71 8.20 9.72
N GLN A 657 28.31 9.17 9.02
CA GLN A 657 29.62 9.71 9.38
C GLN A 657 29.56 10.47 10.70
N GLN A 658 28.51 11.24 10.94
CA GLN A 658 28.31 11.97 12.17
C GLN A 658 28.13 11.03 13.36
N GLU A 659 27.35 9.96 13.24
CA GLU A 659 27.17 8.95 14.27
C GLU A 659 28.48 8.24 14.61
N LYS A 660 29.28 7.90 13.60
CA LYS A 660 30.64 7.36 13.83
C LYS A 660 31.51 8.32 14.60
N ASN A 661 31.52 9.59 14.21
CA ASN A 661 32.29 10.62 14.89
C ASN A 661 31.83 10.81 16.33
N GLU A 662 30.53 10.76 16.61
CA GLU A 662 29.96 10.83 17.96
C GLU A 662 30.35 9.60 18.80
N GLN A 663 30.36 8.39 18.22
CA GLN A 663 30.82 7.16 18.88
C GLN A 663 32.28 7.23 19.19
N GLU A 664 33.13 7.67 18.24
CA GLU A 664 34.56 7.87 18.47
C GLU A 664 34.84 8.90 19.60
N LEU A 665 34.08 10.00 19.63
CA LEU A 665 34.15 10.99 20.69
C LEU A 665 33.72 10.43 22.05
N LEU A 666 32.66 9.63 22.10
CA LEU A 666 32.21 8.95 23.33
C LEU A 666 33.24 7.92 23.82
N GLU A 667 33.93 7.24 22.92
CA GLU A 667 35.03 6.36 23.27
C GLU A 667 36.24 7.14 23.83
N LEU A 668 36.58 8.27 23.20
CA LEU A 668 37.62 9.17 23.72
C LEU A 668 37.25 9.73 25.09
N ASP A 669 35.99 10.06 25.33
CA ASP A 669 35.51 10.53 26.63
C ASP A 669 35.53 9.43 27.69
N LYS A 670 35.27 8.19 27.33
CA LYS A 670 35.48 7.01 28.18
C LYS A 670 36.94 6.84 28.51
N TRP A 671 37.87 7.04 27.56
CA TRP A 671 39.31 7.02 27.79
C TRP A 671 39.72 8.18 28.70
N ALA A 672 39.22 9.38 28.49
CA ALA A 672 39.46 10.54 29.36
C ALA A 672 38.96 10.29 30.77
N SER A 673 37.82 9.66 30.97
CA SER A 673 37.30 9.27 32.29
C SER A 673 38.13 8.19 32.95
N LEU A 674 38.69 7.25 32.18
CA LEU A 674 39.68 6.27 32.65
C LEU A 674 41.01 6.94 33.11
N TRP A 675 41.51 7.94 32.36
CA TRP A 675 42.67 8.74 32.74
C TRP A 675 42.37 9.59 33.98
N ASN A 676 41.19 10.10 34.20
CA ASN A 676 40.78 10.78 35.44
C ASN A 676 40.70 9.83 36.63
N TRP A 677 40.38 8.55 36.42
CA TRP A 677 40.43 7.53 37.46
C TRP A 677 41.88 7.15 37.82
N PHE A 678 42.80 7.29 36.85
CA PHE A 678 44.28 7.20 37.05
C PHE A 678 44.87 8.52 37.52
N ASP A 679 44.12 9.32 38.28
CA ASP A 679 44.72 10.51 38.92
C ASP A 679 45.93 10.12 39.74
N ILE A 680 47.12 10.57 39.30
CA ILE A 680 48.44 10.19 39.86
C ILE A 680 48.47 10.48 41.36
N THR A 681 47.70 11.44 41.85
CA THR A 681 47.60 11.78 43.27
C THR A 681 46.94 10.67 44.09
N ASN A 682 45.87 10.07 43.59
CA ASN A 682 45.22 8.95 44.26
C ASN A 682 46.05 7.65 44.18
N TRP A 683 46.72 7.43 43.08
CA TRP A 683 47.58 6.25 42.88
C TRP A 683 48.80 6.29 43.79
N LEU A 684 49.41 7.48 43.97
CA LEU A 684 50.48 7.69 44.97
C LEU A 684 49.99 7.44 46.40
N TRP A 685 48.74 7.75 46.73
CA TRP A 685 48.15 7.45 48.01
C TRP A 685 48.00 5.94 48.25
N TYR A 686 47.53 5.20 47.23
CA TYR A 686 47.41 3.73 47.27
C TYR A 686 48.83 3.06 47.38
N ILE A 687 49.79 3.54 46.65
CA ILE A 687 51.19 3.06 46.78
C ILE A 687 51.69 3.32 48.17
N LYS A 688 51.42 4.49 48.74
CA LYS A 688 51.85 4.83 50.13
C LYS A 688 51.19 3.89 51.14
N ILE A 689 49.96 3.55 51.01
CA ILE A 689 49.27 2.58 51.87
C ILE A 689 49.85 1.18 51.67
N PHE A 690 50.11 0.75 50.47
CA PHE A 690 50.71 -0.54 50.17
C PHE A 690 52.11 -0.68 50.79
N ILE A 691 52.95 0.34 50.68
CA ILE A 691 54.28 0.38 51.30
C ILE A 691 54.17 0.35 52.83
N MET A 692 53.21 1.06 53.43
CA MET A 692 53.00 1.03 54.87
C MET A 692 52.55 -0.36 55.37
N ILE A 693 51.65 -1.03 54.59
CA ILE A 693 51.17 -2.38 54.94
C ILE A 693 52.32 -3.39 54.84
N VAL A 694 53.06 -3.35 53.74
CA VAL A 694 54.22 -4.25 53.54
C VAL A 694 55.29 -3.97 54.54
N GLY A 695 55.66 -2.72 54.82
CA GLY A 695 56.58 -2.30 55.80
C GLY A 695 56.17 -2.71 57.24
N GLY A 696 54.86 -2.58 57.52
CA GLY A 696 54.31 -3.04 58.83
C GLY A 696 54.36 -4.56 58.98
N LEU A 697 54.08 -5.32 57.92
CA LEU A 697 54.18 -6.78 57.94
C LEU A 697 55.65 -7.26 58.10
N VAL A 698 56.58 -6.62 57.40
CA VAL A 698 57.97 -6.89 57.48
C VAL A 698 58.53 -6.51 58.91
N GLY A 699 58.08 -5.36 59.41
CA GLY A 699 58.42 -4.94 60.79
C GLY A 699 57.90 -5.91 61.85
N LEU A 700 56.60 -6.36 61.68
CA LEU A 700 56.05 -7.41 62.57
C LEU A 700 56.86 -8.72 62.51
N ARG A 701 57.29 -9.11 61.32
CA ARG A 701 58.02 -10.32 61.07
C ARG A 701 59.45 -10.20 61.78
N ILE A 702 60.04 -9.02 61.65
CA ILE A 702 61.31 -8.74 62.37
C ILE A 702 61.06 -8.78 63.88
N VAL A 703 60.01 -8.13 64.38
CA VAL A 703 59.70 -8.16 65.84
C VAL A 703 59.44 -9.59 66.31
N PHE A 704 58.69 -10.41 65.56
CA PHE A 704 58.47 -11.82 65.90
C PHE A 704 59.74 -12.64 65.85
N THR A 705 60.63 -12.34 64.90
CA THR A 705 61.98 -13.02 64.89
C THR A 705 62.83 -12.64 66.03
N VAL A 706 62.87 -11.37 66.38
CA VAL A 706 63.60 -10.88 67.58
C VAL A 706 63.03 -11.46 68.89
N LEU A 707 61.67 -11.47 69.02
CA LEU A 707 61.00 -12.11 70.16
C LEU A 707 61.23 -13.60 70.21
N SER A 708 61.30 -14.30 69.08
CA SER A 708 61.68 -15.72 69.01
C SER A 708 63.10 -15.96 69.41
N ILE A 709 64.07 -15.08 69.05
CA ILE A 709 65.49 -15.13 69.50
C ILE A 709 65.57 -14.82 70.96
N VAL A 710 64.86 -13.79 71.43
CA VAL A 710 64.89 -13.46 72.94
C VAL A 710 64.27 -14.59 73.72
N ASN A 711 63.20 -15.23 73.22
CA ASN A 711 62.58 -16.40 73.90
C ASN A 711 63.51 -17.63 73.89
N ARG A 712 64.29 -17.83 72.82
CA ARG A 712 65.33 -18.87 72.73
C ARG A 712 66.51 -18.60 73.71
N VAL A 713 66.89 -17.36 73.90
CA VAL A 713 67.93 -16.95 74.84
C VAL A 713 67.42 -17.05 76.25
N ARG A 714 66.10 -16.88 76.53
CA ARG A 714 65.53 -16.99 77.90
C ARG A 714 65.24 -18.43 78.30
N GLN A 715 65.31 -19.41 77.41
CA GLN A 715 65.14 -20.85 77.60
C GLN A 715 66.52 -21.56 77.56
N GLY A 716 67.57 -20.90 77.91
CA GLY A 716 68.82 -21.53 78.08
C GLY A 716 68.98 -22.25 79.46
N TYR A 717 69.47 -23.47 79.46
CA TYR A 717 69.85 -24.38 80.49
C TYR A 717 68.78 -25.26 81.20
N SER A 718 68.76 -26.55 80.82
CA SER A 718 69.26 -27.67 81.62
C SER A 718 68.94 -29.02 80.99
N PRO A 719 69.62 -30.12 81.35
CA PRO A 719 70.14 -31.08 80.44
C PRO A 719 69.43 -32.45 80.40
N ILE A 720 69.62 -33.14 79.33
CA ILE A 720 69.79 -34.64 79.18
C ILE A 720 69.19 -35.59 80.21
N SER A 721 68.27 -36.45 79.81
CA SER A 721 68.43 -37.90 80.01
C SER A 721 67.55 -38.73 79.05
N LEU A 722 68.24 -39.73 78.58
CA LEU A 722 67.83 -40.91 77.82
C LEU A 722 66.77 -41.74 78.53
N GLN A 723 65.87 -42.30 77.77
CA GLN A 723 65.69 -43.78 77.62
C GLN A 723 64.37 -44.11 76.86
N THR A 724 64.57 -44.89 75.87
CA THR A 724 63.59 -45.81 75.25
C THR A 724 63.48 -47.06 76.19
N PRO A 725 62.56 -48.04 76.05
CA PRO A 725 61.93 -48.57 74.84
C PRO A 725 60.51 -49.08 74.98
N ARG A 726 59.96 -49.55 73.78
CA ARG A 726 58.85 -50.44 73.48
C ARG A 726 58.67 -51.69 74.41
N PRO A 727 57.60 -52.57 74.33
CA PRO A 727 56.48 -52.70 73.31
C PRO A 727 55.14 -53.25 73.89
N ALA A 728 54.17 -53.33 72.99
CA ALA A 728 53.25 -54.41 72.66
C ALA A 728 51.96 -54.66 73.48
N GLN A 729 50.98 -54.82 72.77
CA GLN A 729 49.93 -55.88 72.64
C GLN A 729 48.51 -55.63 73.21
N ARG A 730 47.60 -55.75 72.25
CA ARG A 730 46.33 -56.53 72.20
C ARG A 730 45.31 -56.44 73.25
N GLY A 731 44.02 -56.33 72.68
CA GLY A 731 42.86 -56.98 73.26
C GLY A 731 41.62 -56.08 73.18
N LEU A 732 40.80 -56.38 72.20
CA LEU A 732 39.48 -56.83 72.22
C LEU A 732 38.51 -56.27 73.27
N ASP A 733 37.45 -55.83 72.70
CA ASP A 733 36.01 -56.00 73.06
C ASP A 733 35.18 -54.77 73.41
N ARG A 734 34.14 -54.72 72.78
CA ARG A 734 32.89 -53.95 72.86
C ARG A 734 32.15 -54.31 74.20
N PRO A 735 31.06 -53.63 74.66
CA PRO A 735 30.20 -52.61 74.13
C PRO A 735 29.66 -51.60 75.14
N GLU A 736 28.89 -50.66 74.59
CA GLU A 736 27.74 -49.98 75.12
C GLU A 736 27.80 -48.88 76.15
N ALA A 737 27.06 -47.85 75.85
CA ALA A 737 26.09 -47.05 76.57
C ALA A 737 26.55 -45.70 77.14
N TRP A 738 25.91 -44.70 76.55
CA TRP A 738 25.35 -43.51 77.16
C TRP A 738 26.06 -42.58 78.13
N ASP A 739 25.95 -41.35 77.67
CA ASP A 739 25.66 -40.10 78.36
C ASP A 739 26.80 -39.17 78.84
N GLU A 740 26.55 -37.94 78.42
CA GLU A 740 26.79 -36.64 79.03
C GLU A 740 28.24 -36.23 79.39
N LYS A 741 28.67 -35.29 78.61
CA LYS A 741 28.95 -33.89 79.00
C LYS A 741 29.74 -33.11 78.03
N ALA A 742 29.23 -31.98 77.76
CA ALA A 742 29.78 -30.90 76.98
C ALA A 742 31.09 -30.40 77.48
N GLY A 743 32.01 -30.05 76.70
CA GLY A 743 33.02 -29.06 76.93
C GLY A 743 34.42 -29.54 76.89
N GLU A 744 34.98 -29.88 75.75
CA GLU A 744 36.38 -29.75 75.42
C GLU A 744 36.78 -30.29 74.07
N LYS A 745 36.21 -29.67 73.01
CA LYS A 745 36.59 -30.00 71.61
C LYS A 745 36.57 -28.82 70.69
N CYS A 746 36.98 -27.65 71.11
CA CYS A 746 37.07 -26.48 70.17
C CYS A 746 38.56 -26.12 69.78
N ARG A 747 39.54 -26.86 70.14
CA ARG A 747 40.91 -26.47 69.68
C ARG A 747 41.50 -27.27 68.55
N GLY A 748 40.88 -28.39 68.16
CA GLY A 748 41.40 -29.21 67.02
C GLY A 748 40.78 -28.90 65.72
N HIS A 749 39.60 -28.23 65.65
CA HIS A 749 38.89 -27.96 64.43
C HIS A 749 39.30 -26.64 63.72
N PHE A 750 39.80 -25.67 64.47
CA PHE A 750 40.21 -24.41 63.92
C PHE A 750 41.44 -24.56 63.02
N HIS A 751 42.41 -25.39 63.37
CA HIS A 751 43.57 -25.64 62.53
C HIS A 751 43.27 -26.44 61.23
N ARG A 752 42.32 -27.35 61.30
CA ARG A 752 41.87 -28.06 60.06
C ARG A 752 41.03 -27.21 59.14
N CYS A 753 40.20 -26.29 59.72
CA CYS A 753 39.49 -25.33 58.94
C CYS A 753 40.37 -24.31 58.25
N VAL A 754 41.32 -23.75 58.94
CA VAL A 754 42.30 -22.76 58.41
C VAL A 754 43.15 -23.39 57.32
N ASN A 755 43.63 -24.62 57.50
CA ASN A 755 44.41 -25.31 56.46
C ASN A 755 43.55 -25.72 55.24
N ARG A 756 42.27 -26.03 55.43
CA ARG A 756 41.35 -26.27 54.28
C ARG A 756 41.00 -24.98 53.52
N ILE A 757 40.75 -23.89 54.26
CA ILE A 757 40.46 -22.57 53.61
C ILE A 757 41.70 -22.07 52.87
N MET A 758 42.88 -22.22 53.44
CA MET A 758 44.12 -21.84 52.76
C MET A 758 44.44 -22.71 51.55
N ALA A 759 44.17 -24.00 51.59
CA ALA A 759 44.28 -24.86 50.41
C ALA A 759 43.30 -24.53 49.29
N ILE A 760 42.03 -24.11 49.63
CA ILE A 760 41.02 -23.66 48.66
C ILE A 760 41.44 -22.30 48.08
N ILE A 761 41.93 -21.37 48.88
CA ILE A 761 42.36 -20.05 48.39
C ILE A 761 43.60 -20.20 47.50
N TRP A 762 44.56 -21.03 47.86
CA TRP A 762 45.78 -21.30 47.05
C TRP A 762 45.40 -22.03 45.74
N GLY A 763 44.48 -23.00 45.77
CA GLY A 763 44.02 -23.70 44.60
C GLY A 763 43.33 -22.80 43.62
N ASN A 764 42.44 -21.90 44.11
CA ASN A 764 41.74 -20.94 43.28
C ASN A 764 42.67 -19.83 42.77
N LEU A 765 43.65 -19.37 43.52
CA LEU A 765 44.65 -18.38 43.07
C LEU A 765 45.56 -18.97 41.99
N TRP A 766 45.98 -20.22 42.10
CA TRP A 766 46.75 -20.92 41.07
C TRP A 766 45.89 -21.17 39.82
N GLY A 767 44.62 -21.52 39.95
CA GLY A 767 43.68 -21.66 38.84
C GLY A 767 43.47 -20.35 38.08
N LEU A 768 43.30 -19.25 38.81
CA LEU A 768 43.17 -17.91 38.20
C LEU A 768 44.46 -17.45 37.52
N LEU A 769 45.62 -17.72 38.10
CA LEU A 769 46.91 -17.41 37.49
C LEU A 769 47.18 -18.27 36.25
N LEU A 770 46.79 -19.54 36.27
CA LEU A 770 46.89 -20.43 35.09
C LEU A 770 45.97 -19.99 33.97
N ILE A 771 44.74 -19.58 34.29
CA ILE A 771 43.77 -19.04 33.32
C ILE A 771 44.26 -17.72 32.74
N GLN A 772 44.80 -16.83 33.54
CA GLN A 772 45.41 -15.58 33.06
C GLN A 772 46.62 -15.87 32.17
N PHE A 773 47.46 -16.84 32.50
CA PHE A 773 48.63 -17.18 31.68
C PHE A 773 48.27 -17.83 30.37
N LEU A 774 47.20 -18.63 30.34
CA LEU A 774 46.65 -19.26 29.13
C LEU A 774 45.95 -18.24 28.23
N LEU A 775 45.29 -17.22 28.77
CA LEU A 775 44.65 -16.15 28.02
C LEU A 775 45.62 -15.06 27.56
N LEU A 776 46.71 -14.82 28.26
CA LEU A 776 47.72 -13.83 27.87
C LEU A 776 48.61 -14.30 26.71
N ARG A 777 48.90 -15.61 26.58
CA ARG A 777 49.72 -16.14 25.48
C ARG A 777 49.19 -15.82 24.08
N PRO A 778 47.90 -16.05 23.77
CA PRO A 778 47.38 -15.68 22.46
C PRO A 778 47.27 -14.16 22.28
N LEU A 779 46.95 -13.40 23.31
CA LEU A 779 46.92 -11.94 23.27
C LEU A 779 48.30 -11.32 23.03
N ILE A 780 49.35 -11.83 23.64
CA ILE A 780 50.74 -11.37 23.41
C ILE A 780 51.18 -11.73 21.98
N ARG A 781 50.81 -12.90 21.44
CA ARG A 781 51.10 -13.23 20.03
C ARG A 781 50.35 -12.33 19.05
N ILE A 782 49.09 -11.99 19.34
CA ILE A 782 48.28 -11.05 18.52
C ILE A 782 48.89 -9.64 18.59
N LEU A 783 49.32 -9.18 19.77
CA LEU A 783 49.99 -7.88 19.95
C LEU A 783 51.37 -7.84 19.28
N LEU A 784 52.12 -8.91 19.32
CA LEU A 784 53.41 -9.00 18.60
C LEU A 784 53.20 -9.05 17.10
N GLY A 785 52.17 -9.72 16.61
CA GLY A 785 51.77 -9.72 15.19
C GLY A 785 51.25 -8.36 14.71
N ILE A 786 50.61 -7.59 15.56
CA ILE A 786 50.19 -6.21 15.25
C ILE A 786 51.39 -5.25 15.26
N LEU A 787 52.33 -5.44 16.15
CA LEU A 787 53.56 -4.64 16.19
C LEU A 787 54.51 -4.85 14.99
N GLU A 788 54.55 -6.07 14.42
CA GLU A 788 55.25 -6.34 13.15
C GLU A 788 54.62 -5.69 11.94
N ILE A 789 53.31 -5.32 12.01
CA ILE A 789 52.58 -4.62 10.95
C ILE A 789 52.86 -3.11 10.96
N PHE A 790 53.38 -2.54 12.05
CA PHE A 790 53.64 -1.11 12.21
C PHE A 790 55.10 -0.68 11.99
N GLU A 791 55.95 -1.50 11.36
CA GLU A 791 57.23 -0.96 10.88
C GLU A 791 57.02 -0.03 9.66
N PRO A 792 57.62 1.17 9.69
CA PRO A 792 57.39 2.19 8.64
C PRO A 792 58.26 1.91 7.38
N GLY A 793 57.69 1.18 6.45
CA GLY A 793 58.30 0.89 5.18
C GLY A 793 57.36 0.28 4.15
N GLY A 794 56.63 1.17 3.46
CA GLY A 794 56.20 1.00 2.05
C GLY A 794 55.25 -0.14 1.69
N GLY A 795 53.98 0.13 1.62
CA GLY A 795 53.09 -0.40 0.55
C GLY A 795 52.46 -1.79 0.77
N LYS A 796 51.15 -1.79 1.02
CA LYS A 796 50.16 -2.90 1.00
C LYS A 796 49.96 -3.73 2.29
N PRO A 797 49.30 -3.17 3.33
CA PRO A 797 48.99 -3.97 4.53
C PRO A 797 47.62 -4.70 4.50
N LEU A 798 46.69 -4.34 3.60
CA LEU A 798 45.30 -4.84 3.72
C LEU A 798 45.03 -6.25 3.17
N LYS A 799 45.87 -6.76 2.26
CA LYS A 799 45.69 -8.12 1.71
C LYS A 799 46.22 -9.23 2.63
N ASN A 800 47.14 -8.94 3.51
CA ASN A 800 47.72 -9.94 4.41
C ASN A 800 46.88 -10.17 5.67
N ALA A 801 46.12 -9.18 6.11
CA ALA A 801 45.22 -9.33 7.27
C ALA A 801 44.08 -10.32 7.03
N TRP A 802 43.58 -10.39 5.80
CA TRP A 802 42.55 -11.37 5.43
C TRP A 802 43.07 -12.80 5.34
N ASN A 803 44.33 -13.01 5.10
CA ASN A 803 44.91 -14.35 5.00
C ASN A 803 45.18 -14.98 6.35
N PHE A 804 45.21 -14.22 7.44
CA PHE A 804 45.42 -14.75 8.80
C PHE A 804 44.13 -15.18 9.53
N LEU A 805 42.98 -14.72 9.09
CA LEU A 805 41.68 -15.03 9.70
C LEU A 805 41.36 -16.53 9.69
N PRO A 806 41.62 -17.29 8.63
CA PRO A 806 41.36 -18.75 8.62
C PRO A 806 42.28 -19.58 9.46
N TYR A 807 43.45 -19.05 9.89
CA TYR A 807 44.39 -19.75 10.79
C TYR A 807 44.05 -19.51 12.27
N LEU A 808 43.41 -18.43 12.63
CA LEU A 808 43.02 -18.07 14.00
C LEU A 808 41.81 -18.83 14.53
N VAL A 809 40.87 -19.17 13.63
CA VAL A 809 39.64 -19.86 14.01
C VAL A 809 39.87 -21.30 14.48
N PRO A 810 40.73 -22.12 13.84
CA PRO A 810 41.02 -23.48 14.32
C PRO A 810 41.77 -23.49 15.66
N GLU A 811 42.75 -22.58 15.88
CA GLU A 811 43.51 -22.52 17.13
C GLU A 811 42.67 -22.07 18.34
N LEU A 812 41.74 -21.12 18.12
CA LEU A 812 40.77 -20.73 19.15
C LEU A 812 39.80 -21.88 19.48
N ASN A 813 39.41 -22.67 18.49
CA ASN A 813 38.53 -23.82 18.67
C ASN A 813 39.24 -24.98 19.39
N GLN A 814 40.56 -25.17 19.15
CA GLN A 814 41.36 -26.18 19.79
C GLN A 814 41.66 -25.80 21.27
N GLY A 815 41.95 -24.55 21.55
CA GLY A 815 42.08 -24.02 22.90
C GLY A 815 40.79 -24.06 23.72
N ALA A 816 39.66 -23.84 23.10
CA ALA A 816 38.36 -23.95 23.74
C ALA A 816 38.02 -25.41 24.07
N ASN A 817 38.31 -26.35 23.17
CA ASN A 817 38.10 -27.78 23.41
C ASN A 817 39.00 -28.39 24.47
N GLU A 818 40.24 -27.92 24.62
CA GLU A 818 41.14 -28.35 25.71
C GLU A 818 40.67 -27.89 27.08
N VAL A 819 40.09 -26.70 27.16
CA VAL A 819 39.50 -26.16 28.41
C VAL A 819 38.20 -26.89 28.80
N PHE A 820 37.45 -27.41 27.80
CA PHE A 820 36.18 -28.10 28.07
C PHE A 820 36.34 -29.60 28.38
N ASN A 821 37.47 -30.20 28.06
CA ASN A 821 37.73 -31.64 28.27
C ASN A 821 38.51 -31.95 29.54
N CYS A 822 38.74 -31.00 30.43
CA CYS A 822 39.34 -31.27 31.71
C CYS A 822 38.33 -31.95 32.66
N PRO A 823 38.58 -33.18 33.17
CA PRO A 823 37.62 -33.87 34.02
C PRO A 823 37.57 -33.18 35.39
N VAL A 824 36.47 -32.48 35.65
CA VAL A 824 36.11 -31.96 36.95
C VAL A 824 35.49 -33.10 37.77
N ASN A 825 36.33 -33.94 38.35
CA ASN A 825 35.98 -34.76 39.51
C ASN A 825 36.32 -33.99 40.76
N ALA A 826 35.36 -33.23 41.28
CA ALA A 826 35.20 -32.98 42.71
C ALA A 826 34.10 -31.95 43.01
N THR A 827 33.04 -32.45 43.61
CA THR A 827 32.29 -31.85 44.71
C THR A 827 31.43 -30.63 44.46
N GLY A 828 30.11 -30.81 44.56
CA GLY A 828 29.16 -29.83 45.11
C GLY A 828 28.09 -29.31 44.14
N GLU A 829 26.91 -29.75 44.35
CA GLU A 829 25.67 -29.49 43.68
C GLU A 829 25.20 -28.03 43.46
N SER A 830 25.97 -27.04 43.91
CA SER A 830 25.58 -25.62 43.83
C SER A 830 26.26 -24.83 42.68
N THR A 831 27.25 -25.40 42.02
CA THR A 831 27.96 -24.72 40.89
C THR A 831 27.48 -25.15 39.51
N GLY A 832 26.62 -26.17 39.41
CA GLY A 832 26.15 -26.71 38.14
C GLY A 832 25.30 -25.73 37.32
N ARG A 833 24.46 -24.91 37.95
CA ARG A 833 23.58 -23.95 37.25
C ARG A 833 24.31 -22.76 36.63
N GLY A 834 25.40 -22.32 37.24
CA GLY A 834 26.20 -21.21 36.72
C GLY A 834 26.98 -21.59 35.45
N ILE A 835 27.50 -22.81 35.41
CA ILE A 835 28.29 -23.33 34.29
C ILE A 835 27.38 -23.66 33.12
N GLU A 836 26.21 -24.22 33.36
CA GLU A 836 25.22 -24.49 32.28
C GLU A 836 24.71 -23.21 31.63
N THR A 837 24.46 -22.15 32.41
CA THR A 837 24.05 -20.84 31.88
C THR A 837 25.17 -20.21 31.05
N PHE A 838 26.41 -20.31 31.53
CA PHE A 838 27.57 -19.80 30.80
C PHE A 838 27.81 -20.59 29.49
N GLN A 839 27.69 -21.91 29.52
CA GLN A 839 27.81 -22.75 28.33
C GLN A 839 26.72 -22.44 27.29
N ARG A 840 25.47 -22.22 27.72
CA ARG A 840 24.35 -21.85 26.80
C ARG A 840 24.59 -20.47 26.18
N THR A 841 25.02 -19.49 26.96
CA THR A 841 25.29 -18.14 26.47
C THR A 841 26.48 -18.12 25.50
N PHE A 842 27.55 -18.86 25.81
CA PHE A 842 28.71 -18.94 24.94
C PHE A 842 28.39 -19.68 23.62
N LYS A 843 27.58 -20.74 23.65
CA LYS A 843 27.16 -21.48 22.48
C LYS A 843 26.26 -20.62 21.58
N SER A 844 25.42 -19.78 22.16
CA SER A 844 24.57 -18.84 21.42
C SER A 844 25.38 -17.75 20.73
N ILE A 845 26.39 -17.19 21.41
CA ILE A 845 27.29 -16.17 20.83
C ILE A 845 28.13 -16.78 19.70
N PHE A 846 28.57 -18.01 19.83
CA PHE A 846 29.37 -18.71 18.81
C PHE A 846 28.51 -19.05 17.59
N GLN A 847 27.23 -19.38 17.79
CA GLN A 847 26.28 -19.65 16.71
C GLN A 847 25.93 -18.38 15.93
N ILE A 848 25.87 -17.22 16.59
CA ILE A 848 25.67 -15.92 15.95
C ILE A 848 26.92 -15.53 15.15
N LEU A 849 28.11 -15.75 15.68
CA LEU A 849 29.36 -15.44 14.98
C LEU A 849 29.59 -16.35 13.76
N SER A 850 29.13 -17.60 13.78
CA SER A 850 29.24 -18.51 12.63
C SER A 850 28.27 -18.18 11.50
N GLN A 851 27.20 -17.42 11.76
CA GLN A 851 26.25 -16.94 10.75
C GLN A 851 26.68 -15.65 10.05
N ILE A 852 27.70 -14.95 10.57
CA ILE A 852 28.21 -13.69 10.02
C ILE A 852 29.29 -13.90 8.95
N THR A 853 29.79 -15.11 8.77
CA THR A 853 30.72 -15.43 7.69
C THR A 853 29.97 -15.73 6.39
N PRO A 854 30.07 -14.91 5.32
CA PRO A 854 29.45 -15.22 4.05
C PRO A 854 30.21 -16.36 3.38
N GLY A 855 29.57 -17.51 3.32
CA GLY A 855 30.06 -18.66 2.58
C GLY A 855 30.02 -18.38 1.07
N GLN A 856 31.20 -18.26 0.49
CA GLN A 856 31.40 -18.50 -0.93
C GLN A 856 31.33 -20.03 -1.15
N THR A 857 30.34 -20.47 -1.90
CA THR A 857 30.45 -21.58 -2.86
C THR A 857 29.18 -21.60 -3.70
N GLY A 858 29.30 -21.26 -4.98
CA GLY A 858 29.36 -22.34 -5.96
C GLY A 858 28.07 -22.44 -6.74
N ALA A 859 28.02 -21.77 -7.85
CA ALA A 859 27.05 -21.98 -8.91
C ALA A 859 26.97 -23.46 -9.33
N LYS A 860 25.77 -24.01 -9.46
CA LYS A 860 25.39 -24.94 -10.55
C LYS A 860 23.85 -25.03 -10.72
N LYS A 861 23.42 -24.56 -11.87
CA LYS A 861 22.45 -25.09 -12.85
C LYS A 861 21.46 -26.18 -12.42
N GLY A 862 20.22 -25.95 -12.80
CA GLY A 862 19.23 -26.97 -13.17
C GLY A 862 17.82 -26.53 -12.89
N TRP A 863 17.13 -25.99 -13.83
CA TRP A 863 15.95 -26.44 -14.57
C TRP A 863 15.01 -27.39 -13.77
N VAL A 864 13.86 -26.96 -13.39
CA VAL A 864 12.52 -27.26 -13.95
C VAL A 864 11.57 -26.21 -13.39
#